data_fa412c18c22e285fec0d64f69f3e7637
#
_entry.id   fa412c18c22e285fec0d64f69f3e7637
#
_cell.length_a   1.000
_cell.length_b   1.000
_cell.length_c   1.000
_cell.angle_alpha   90.00
_cell.angle_beta   90.00
_cell.angle_gamma   90.00
#
_symmetry.space_group_name_H-M   'P 1'
#
loop_
_entity.id
_entity.type
_entity.pdbx_description
1 polymer ?
#
loop_
_entity_poly.entity_id
_entity_poly.type
_entity_poly.pdbx_seq_one_letter_code
_entity_poly.pdbx_strand_id
1 'polypeptide(L)'
;MAMTKKLYNLMDWAEIEAITYAEEDHPKAVLGAHPVRGGQTLVTTYQPKASEVSVKVKGSRAAVKMELADEDGYFAVLVKNKEPFDYELEITDKEGKEKTIKDPYAYPDSITKRDIQKFNSGINYRVYDMLGSHVMKMNGVSGVRFAVWAPNALRVSVVGDFNGWDGRLHQMERLFDSGIFELFIPEAGEGEKYKYEIKLHSGQTIMKRDPYAFLKEDNDDLAGIVYDLDRVPGSDSSWLDKRDEIQSYEAPLMIYDHGKTDFSKKDAREIAKYAAEYGYTHVTVSGVFDPLYIAGVDPEEIAGFTDALHKADIAVLIKWEPSAFSNDEGGLSVYDGTCIYEDGDGKRAYVPGSERKYFNLGRDGVKNYLLGNAMFLLDVLHFDGLVVSDVAKMLYLDYGKSESGWTPNMYGGNENLDAIDFFRQLSTTIHKYSSDILLISDDDTTFPGITASVDDEGLGFDYKINHGWNRDVLGYMRQEPLGRSNHYNEICFPMIYQYNERFILPVYDTADIWNEMPGDRDEKFGNLRTLISYFIMHPGKKMLTAQSPEGKGKEIQAIQTLIKDVIAFYNKNETLYSKELEPSGFEWINNISARENILVFSRRGNKKDDVFVVVANFANVPHKGYKIGVPRAGRYTEVFSSDAEKYDGFGFVNKNPIFSEASECDGRNDSIRIRVAPLSVSVYKYSPAKATK
;
A
#
# COMPACT_ATOMS: atom_id res chain seq x y z
N MET A 1 -2.38 -55.25 23.68
CA MET A 1 -2.07 -55.57 25.09
C MET A 1 -2.87 -54.64 25.97
N ALA A 2 -3.40 -55.14 27.11
CA ALA A 2 -4.10 -54.23 28.02
C ALA A 2 -3.06 -53.26 28.66
N MET A 3 -3.37 -51.95 28.68
CA MET A 3 -2.54 -50.92 29.30
C MET A 3 -2.21 -51.22 30.74
N THR A 4 -0.99 -50.87 31.20
CA THR A 4 -0.62 -51.04 32.60
C THR A 4 -1.53 -50.19 33.51
N LYS A 5 -2.00 -50.76 34.63
CA LYS A 5 -2.91 -50.10 35.61
C LYS A 5 -2.36 -48.73 36.06
N LYS A 6 -1.04 -48.59 36.20
CA LYS A 6 -0.37 -47.38 36.60
C LYS A 6 -0.54 -46.28 35.53
N LEU A 7 -0.35 -46.61 34.26
CA LEU A 7 -0.49 -45.71 33.16
C LEU A 7 -1.96 -45.31 32.98
N TYR A 8 -2.89 -46.28 33.05
CA TYR A 8 -4.34 -46.04 32.97
C TYR A 8 -4.85 -45.01 33.95
N ASN A 9 -4.35 -45.04 35.18
CA ASN A 9 -4.74 -44.12 36.25
C ASN A 9 -4.17 -42.69 36.09
N LEU A 10 -3.28 -42.43 35.14
CA LEU A 10 -2.70 -41.13 34.82
C LEU A 10 -3.38 -40.48 33.62
N MET A 11 -4.21 -41.23 32.90
CA MET A 11 -4.90 -40.75 31.71
C MET A 11 -6.12 -39.91 32.08
N ASP A 12 -6.27 -38.76 31.48
CA ASP A 12 -7.53 -38.05 31.40
C ASP A 12 -8.24 -38.45 30.10
N TRP A 13 -9.25 -39.31 30.24
CA TRP A 13 -9.91 -39.88 29.08
C TRP A 13 -10.74 -38.89 28.29
N ALA A 14 -11.25 -37.84 28.92
CA ALA A 14 -12.00 -36.79 28.25
C ALA A 14 -11.08 -35.96 27.32
N GLU A 15 -9.87 -35.60 27.81
CA GLU A 15 -8.88 -34.89 27.01
C GLU A 15 -8.30 -35.75 25.89
N ILE A 16 -8.11 -37.07 26.13
CA ILE A 16 -7.68 -38.02 25.08
C ILE A 16 -8.73 -38.13 23.98
N GLU A 17 -10.00 -38.23 24.37
CA GLU A 17 -11.12 -38.24 23.42
C GLU A 17 -11.15 -36.94 22.61
N ALA A 18 -10.96 -35.76 23.22
CA ALA A 18 -10.87 -34.48 22.54
C ALA A 18 -9.69 -34.41 21.54
N ILE A 19 -8.52 -34.97 21.88
CA ILE A 19 -7.38 -35.11 20.94
C ILE A 19 -7.75 -36.01 19.76
N THR A 20 -8.34 -37.18 20.00
CA THR A 20 -8.64 -38.17 18.93
C THR A 20 -9.75 -37.67 17.98
N TYR A 21 -10.72 -36.90 18.48
CA TYR A 21 -11.74 -36.23 17.67
C TYR A 21 -11.29 -34.87 17.09
N ALA A 22 -10.04 -34.48 17.39
CA ALA A 22 -9.46 -33.19 16.98
C ALA A 22 -10.34 -31.99 17.43
N GLU A 23 -10.62 -31.94 18.74
CA GLU A 23 -11.44 -30.90 19.40
C GLU A 23 -10.70 -30.19 20.53
N GLU A 24 -9.42 -30.54 20.76
CA GLU A 24 -8.60 -29.94 21.82
C GLU A 24 -7.94 -28.65 21.36
N ASP A 25 -8.12 -27.56 22.13
CA ASP A 25 -7.47 -26.26 21.86
C ASP A 25 -6.24 -25.99 22.75
N HIS A 26 -5.97 -26.86 23.73
CA HIS A 26 -4.77 -26.89 24.55
C HIS A 26 -3.99 -28.22 24.43
N PRO A 27 -3.60 -28.64 23.22
CA PRO A 27 -3.00 -29.97 23.02
C PRO A 27 -1.70 -30.18 23.79
N LYS A 28 -0.96 -29.10 24.13
CA LYS A 28 0.26 -29.21 24.96
C LYS A 28 -0.01 -29.61 26.41
N ALA A 29 -1.25 -29.49 26.90
CA ALA A 29 -1.63 -30.02 28.21
C ALA A 29 -1.75 -31.54 28.20
N VAL A 30 -2.04 -32.13 27.03
CA VAL A 30 -2.34 -33.56 26.85
C VAL A 30 -1.21 -34.32 26.15
N LEU A 31 -0.58 -33.69 25.16
CA LEU A 31 0.51 -34.27 24.36
C LEU A 31 1.88 -33.73 24.81
N GLY A 32 2.92 -34.48 24.56
CA GLY A 32 4.28 -34.12 24.94
C GLY A 32 4.77 -34.84 26.20
N ALA A 33 5.65 -34.21 26.97
CA ALA A 33 6.32 -34.79 28.13
C ALA A 33 5.89 -34.05 29.43
N HIS A 34 5.20 -34.76 30.32
CA HIS A 34 4.61 -34.23 31.55
C HIS A 34 5.19 -34.84 32.81
N PRO A 35 5.82 -34.08 33.71
CA PRO A 35 6.29 -34.57 34.98
C PRO A 35 5.16 -35.16 35.83
N VAL A 36 5.32 -36.38 36.37
CA VAL A 36 4.34 -37.02 37.23
C VAL A 36 4.90 -37.30 38.63
N ARG A 37 4.06 -37.59 39.58
CA ARG A 37 4.48 -37.93 40.96
C ARG A 37 5.37 -39.17 40.95
N GLY A 38 6.45 -39.14 41.72
CA GLY A 38 7.37 -40.27 41.85
C GLY A 38 8.63 -40.21 40.99
N GLY A 39 8.95 -39.03 40.43
CA GLY A 39 10.19 -38.79 39.68
C GLY A 39 10.22 -39.47 38.31
N GLN A 40 9.09 -39.54 37.64
CA GLN A 40 8.91 -40.04 36.30
C GLN A 40 8.29 -38.97 35.44
N THR A 41 8.39 -39.10 34.14
CA THR A 41 7.74 -38.27 33.14
C THR A 41 6.81 -39.11 32.27
N LEU A 42 5.56 -38.71 32.17
CA LEU A 42 4.62 -39.26 31.20
C LEU A 42 4.88 -38.61 29.84
N VAL A 43 5.17 -39.44 28.84
CA VAL A 43 5.27 -39.00 27.44
C VAL A 43 4.07 -39.53 26.69
N THR A 44 3.37 -38.67 26.01
CA THR A 44 2.15 -38.96 25.24
C THR A 44 2.27 -38.42 23.84
N THR A 45 1.68 -39.10 22.86
CA THR A 45 1.64 -38.65 21.47
C THR A 45 0.44 -39.25 20.74
N TYR A 46 -0.10 -38.53 19.78
CA TYR A 46 -1.17 -39.00 18.91
C TYR A 46 -0.63 -39.27 17.49
N GLN A 47 -0.66 -40.54 17.08
CA GLN A 47 -0.10 -41.02 15.82
C GLN A 47 -1.09 -41.99 15.16
N PRO A 48 -2.17 -41.54 14.50
CA PRO A 48 -3.29 -42.40 14.04
C PRO A 48 -2.91 -43.44 12.97
N LYS A 49 -1.80 -43.21 12.26
CA LYS A 49 -1.30 -44.13 11.23
C LYS A 49 -0.22 -45.12 11.76
N ALA A 50 0.19 -44.95 13.02
CA ALA A 50 1.23 -45.79 13.59
C ALA A 50 0.71 -47.18 14.05
N SER A 51 1.51 -48.20 13.86
CA SER A 51 1.35 -49.51 14.46
C SER A 51 2.16 -49.65 15.76
N GLU A 52 3.28 -48.92 15.84
CA GLU A 52 4.17 -48.90 17.00
C GLU A 52 4.84 -47.52 17.15
N VAL A 53 4.99 -47.05 18.38
CA VAL A 53 5.71 -45.83 18.73
C VAL A 53 6.66 -46.10 19.89
N SER A 54 7.87 -45.55 19.85
CA SER A 54 8.85 -45.61 20.91
C SER A 54 9.47 -44.24 21.21
N VAL A 55 9.80 -43.97 22.46
CA VAL A 55 10.50 -42.74 22.89
C VAL A 55 11.98 -42.98 22.98
N LYS A 56 12.78 -42.24 22.24
CA LYS A 56 14.23 -42.23 22.27
C LYS A 56 14.74 -41.03 23.03
N VAL A 57 15.12 -41.25 24.30
CA VAL A 57 15.71 -40.15 25.10
C VAL A 57 17.15 -39.92 24.65
N LYS A 58 17.53 -38.68 24.47
CA LYS A 58 18.89 -38.27 24.04
C LYS A 58 19.95 -38.84 25.01
N GLY A 59 20.95 -39.49 24.46
CA GLY A 59 22.01 -40.15 25.24
C GLY A 59 21.65 -41.51 25.80
N SER A 60 20.41 -42.00 25.63
CA SER A 60 20.06 -43.40 26.01
C SER A 60 20.46 -44.40 24.90
N ARG A 61 20.79 -45.64 25.32
CA ARG A 61 21.16 -46.70 24.38
C ARG A 61 19.95 -47.36 23.69
N ALA A 62 18.79 -47.34 24.32
CA ALA A 62 17.59 -48.00 23.81
C ALA A 62 16.39 -47.06 23.89
N ALA A 63 15.50 -47.16 22.91
CA ALA A 63 14.21 -46.53 22.94
C ALA A 63 13.25 -47.28 23.87
N VAL A 64 12.28 -46.54 24.44
CA VAL A 64 11.26 -47.11 25.32
C VAL A 64 9.96 -47.21 24.54
N LYS A 65 9.46 -48.45 24.36
CA LYS A 65 8.21 -48.69 23.64
C LYS A 65 7.02 -48.09 24.38
N MET A 66 6.16 -47.36 23.65
CA MET A 66 4.92 -46.82 24.17
C MET A 66 3.78 -47.82 24.14
N GLU A 67 2.86 -47.69 25.10
CA GLU A 67 1.62 -48.45 25.13
C GLU A 67 0.54 -47.74 24.32
N LEU A 68 -0.22 -48.44 23.49
CA LEU A 68 -1.39 -47.92 22.80
C LEU A 68 -2.49 -47.71 23.84
N ALA A 69 -2.85 -46.48 24.10
CA ALA A 69 -3.84 -46.10 25.08
C ALA A 69 -5.27 -46.02 24.47
N ASP A 70 -5.34 -45.56 23.25
CA ASP A 70 -6.58 -45.49 22.48
C ASP A 70 -6.38 -46.07 21.07
N GLU A 71 -7.37 -46.81 20.57
CA GLU A 71 -7.28 -47.53 19.28
C GLU A 71 -7.14 -46.61 18.06
N ASP A 72 -7.53 -45.33 18.20
CA ASP A 72 -7.37 -44.33 17.18
C ASP A 72 -5.94 -43.77 17.05
N GLY A 73 -5.00 -44.30 17.90
CA GLY A 73 -3.56 -44.02 17.76
C GLY A 73 -3.00 -43.09 18.86
N TYR A 74 -3.59 -43.04 20.04
CA TYR A 74 -3.03 -42.35 21.18
C TYR A 74 -2.07 -43.27 21.93
N PHE A 75 -0.80 -42.91 22.02
CA PHE A 75 0.28 -43.68 22.66
C PHE A 75 0.79 -42.96 23.91
N ALA A 76 1.14 -43.75 24.93
CA ALA A 76 1.66 -43.22 26.20
C ALA A 76 2.75 -44.13 26.79
N VAL A 77 3.69 -43.51 27.53
CA VAL A 77 4.73 -44.25 28.28
C VAL A 77 5.22 -43.47 29.49
N LEU A 78 5.62 -44.16 30.54
CA LEU A 78 6.33 -43.61 31.70
C LEU A 78 7.83 -43.77 31.55
N VAL A 79 8.53 -42.64 31.38
CA VAL A 79 10.01 -42.64 31.34
C VAL A 79 10.56 -42.32 32.72
N LYS A 80 11.58 -43.04 33.16
CA LYS A 80 12.28 -42.82 34.42
C LYS A 80 13.25 -41.63 34.31
N ASN A 81 12.69 -40.44 34.17
CA ASN A 81 13.46 -39.22 34.19
C ASN A 81 12.63 -38.15 34.92
N LYS A 82 13.27 -37.37 35.80
CA LYS A 82 12.61 -36.38 36.65
C LYS A 82 12.68 -34.96 36.07
N GLU A 83 13.73 -34.67 35.32
CA GLU A 83 14.01 -33.37 34.75
C GLU A 83 13.61 -33.32 33.26
N PRO A 84 13.35 -32.12 32.69
CA PRO A 84 13.16 -31.99 31.26
C PRO A 84 14.30 -32.61 30.48
N PHE A 85 14.00 -33.33 29.43
CA PHE A 85 14.96 -34.04 28.59
C PHE A 85 14.60 -33.95 27.13
N ASP A 86 15.60 -33.97 26.28
CA ASP A 86 15.42 -34.07 24.83
C ASP A 86 15.09 -35.51 24.45
N TYR A 87 14.10 -35.69 23.60
CA TYR A 87 13.71 -36.97 23.06
C TYR A 87 13.23 -36.89 21.62
N GLU A 88 13.17 -38.05 20.98
CA GLU A 88 12.62 -38.26 19.65
C GLU A 88 11.59 -39.37 19.70
N LEU A 89 10.64 -39.38 18.78
CA LEU A 89 9.67 -40.45 18.61
C LEU A 89 10.09 -41.31 17.41
N GLU A 90 10.37 -42.60 17.67
CA GLU A 90 10.56 -43.60 16.64
C GLU A 90 9.19 -44.23 16.35
N ILE A 91 8.70 -44.06 15.12
CA ILE A 91 7.34 -44.43 14.71
C ILE A 91 7.42 -45.44 13.59
N THR A 92 6.72 -46.57 13.74
CA THR A 92 6.48 -47.53 12.67
C THR A 92 5.02 -47.44 12.24
N ASP A 93 4.76 -47.20 10.97
CA ASP A 93 3.39 -47.16 10.45
C ASP A 93 2.75 -48.56 10.28
N LYS A 94 1.48 -48.57 9.86
CA LYS A 94 0.74 -49.83 9.63
C LYS A 94 1.25 -50.63 8.42
N GLU A 95 2.10 -50.01 7.57
CA GLU A 95 2.75 -50.65 6.42
C GLU A 95 4.17 -51.12 6.74
N GLY A 96 4.67 -50.85 7.96
CA GLY A 96 5.98 -51.24 8.44
C GLY A 96 7.09 -50.23 8.09
N LYS A 97 6.77 -49.04 7.62
CA LYS A 97 7.74 -47.98 7.37
C LYS A 97 8.12 -47.29 8.67
N GLU A 98 9.42 -47.15 8.90
CA GLU A 98 9.94 -46.46 10.08
C GLU A 98 10.30 -45.01 9.78
N LYS A 99 10.00 -44.13 10.74
CA LYS A 99 10.45 -42.74 10.76
C LYS A 99 10.77 -42.30 12.18
N THR A 100 11.72 -41.36 12.29
CA THR A 100 12.02 -40.68 13.56
C THR A 100 11.64 -39.22 13.43
N ILE A 101 10.92 -38.69 14.40
CA ILE A 101 10.52 -37.28 14.43
C ILE A 101 10.84 -36.68 15.80
N LYS A 102 11.08 -35.37 15.84
CA LYS A 102 11.04 -34.58 17.05
C LYS A 102 9.59 -34.22 17.37
N ASP A 103 9.20 -34.33 18.62
CA ASP A 103 7.83 -34.09 19.03
C ASP A 103 7.54 -32.56 19.03
N PRO A 104 6.59 -32.07 18.22
CA PRO A 104 6.23 -30.64 18.19
C PRO A 104 5.78 -30.10 19.55
N TYR A 105 5.13 -30.94 20.36
CA TYR A 105 4.60 -30.56 21.67
C TYR A 105 5.67 -30.50 22.78
N ALA A 106 6.91 -30.88 22.48
CA ALA A 106 8.05 -30.69 23.37
C ALA A 106 8.62 -29.24 23.38
N TYR A 107 8.15 -28.38 22.51
CA TYR A 107 8.66 -27.01 22.36
C TYR A 107 7.73 -26.01 23.02
N PRO A 108 8.30 -24.95 23.69
CA PRO A 108 7.49 -23.90 24.31
C PRO A 108 6.81 -23.02 23.28
N ASP A 109 5.83 -22.23 23.73
CA ASP A 109 5.29 -21.15 22.92
C ASP A 109 6.26 -19.99 22.85
N SER A 110 6.29 -19.29 21.72
CA SER A 110 7.20 -18.16 21.47
C SER A 110 6.52 -16.80 21.60
N ILE A 111 5.22 -16.73 21.31
CA ILE A 111 4.42 -15.51 21.42
C ILE A 111 4.17 -15.18 22.89
N THR A 112 4.59 -13.99 23.31
CA THR A 112 4.53 -13.59 24.70
C THR A 112 3.19 -12.91 25.08
N LYS A 113 2.88 -12.86 26.36
CA LYS A 113 1.73 -12.08 26.88
C LYS A 113 1.77 -10.62 26.45
N ARG A 114 2.96 -10.03 26.30
CA ARG A 114 3.13 -8.64 25.85
C ARG A 114 2.73 -8.47 24.38
N ASP A 115 3.06 -9.43 23.53
CA ASP A 115 2.68 -9.41 22.12
C ASP A 115 1.16 -9.52 21.97
N ILE A 116 0.53 -10.40 22.76
CA ILE A 116 -0.92 -10.53 22.82
C ILE A 116 -1.59 -9.24 23.33
N GLN A 117 -1.04 -8.58 24.35
CA GLN A 117 -1.57 -7.31 24.84
C GLN A 117 -1.52 -6.22 23.76
N LYS A 118 -0.41 -6.11 22.99
CA LYS A 118 -0.33 -5.18 21.85
C LYS A 118 -1.36 -5.51 20.78
N PHE A 119 -1.52 -6.79 20.46
CA PHE A 119 -2.49 -7.25 19.48
C PHE A 119 -3.93 -6.91 19.91
N ASN A 120 -4.31 -7.22 21.14
CA ASN A 120 -5.65 -6.94 21.68
C ASN A 120 -5.96 -5.43 21.83
N SER A 121 -4.93 -4.58 21.74
CA SER A 121 -5.07 -3.10 21.79
C SER A 121 -5.04 -2.45 20.40
N GLY A 122 -4.99 -3.22 19.32
CA GLY A 122 -4.94 -2.70 17.94
C GLY A 122 -3.66 -1.92 17.60
N ILE A 123 -2.56 -2.14 18.33
CA ILE A 123 -1.28 -1.40 18.17
C ILE A 123 -0.09 -2.28 17.79
N ASN A 124 -0.34 -3.52 17.38
CA ASN A 124 0.71 -4.40 16.88
C ASN A 124 0.91 -4.22 15.36
N TYR A 125 1.53 -3.11 14.96
CA TYR A 125 1.79 -2.80 13.56
C TYR A 125 2.93 -3.61 12.92
N ARG A 126 3.65 -4.45 13.69
CA ARG A 126 4.53 -5.51 13.18
C ARG A 126 3.93 -6.89 13.45
N VAL A 127 2.62 -7.02 13.28
CA VAL A 127 1.90 -8.28 13.49
C VAL A 127 2.40 -9.41 12.60
N TYR A 128 2.99 -9.08 11.46
CA TYR A 128 3.64 -10.03 10.55
C TYR A 128 4.88 -10.70 11.14
N ASP A 129 5.51 -10.19 12.22
CA ASP A 129 6.54 -10.87 12.99
C ASP A 129 5.94 -11.91 13.97
N MET A 130 4.65 -11.74 14.29
CA MET A 130 3.95 -12.54 15.28
C MET A 130 3.07 -13.63 14.68
N LEU A 131 2.26 -13.30 13.66
CA LEU A 131 1.37 -14.25 12.98
C LEU A 131 1.98 -14.69 11.65
N GLY A 132 1.45 -15.79 11.07
CA GLY A 132 1.99 -16.40 9.88
C GLY A 132 2.97 -17.55 10.17
N SER A 133 3.77 -17.89 9.15
CA SER A 133 4.82 -18.93 9.25
C SER A 133 6.21 -18.28 9.34
N HIS A 134 7.03 -18.74 10.32
CA HIS A 134 8.36 -18.18 10.54
C HIS A 134 9.40 -19.30 10.68
N VAL A 135 10.40 -19.28 9.81
CA VAL A 135 11.59 -20.15 9.93
C VAL A 135 12.40 -19.65 11.14
N MET A 136 12.63 -20.54 12.11
CA MET A 136 13.35 -20.15 13.32
C MET A 136 14.06 -21.35 13.98
N LYS A 137 14.90 -21.04 14.97
CA LYS A 137 15.50 -22.05 15.85
C LYS A 137 14.88 -21.98 17.23
N MET A 138 14.39 -23.12 17.72
CA MET A 138 13.89 -23.27 19.08
C MET A 138 14.63 -24.40 19.82
N ASN A 139 15.22 -24.10 20.97
CA ASN A 139 16.07 -25.04 21.72
C ASN A 139 17.20 -25.66 20.86
N GLY A 140 17.74 -24.88 19.90
CA GLY A 140 18.82 -25.36 19.01
C GLY A 140 18.37 -26.19 17.80
N VAL A 141 17.06 -26.44 17.65
CA VAL A 141 16.46 -27.15 16.52
C VAL A 141 15.84 -26.16 15.55
N SER A 142 16.20 -26.28 14.26
CA SER A 142 15.57 -25.51 13.19
C SER A 142 14.17 -26.06 12.91
N GLY A 143 13.23 -25.19 12.62
CA GLY A 143 11.86 -25.55 12.29
C GLY A 143 11.05 -24.32 11.89
N VAL A 144 9.75 -24.49 11.80
CA VAL A 144 8.81 -23.42 11.45
C VAL A 144 7.79 -23.25 12.58
N ARG A 145 7.64 -22.02 13.04
CA ARG A 145 6.52 -21.63 13.88
C ARG A 145 5.36 -21.17 13.00
N PHE A 146 4.17 -21.70 13.25
CA PHE A 146 2.92 -21.27 12.65
C PHE A 146 2.05 -20.59 13.71
N ALA A 147 1.44 -19.44 13.36
CA ALA A 147 0.52 -18.77 14.27
C ALA A 147 -0.60 -18.06 13.50
N VAL A 148 -1.84 -18.14 14.02
CA VAL A 148 -3.03 -17.58 13.39
C VAL A 148 -4.03 -17.07 14.42
N TRP A 149 -4.78 -16.02 14.07
CA TRP A 149 -5.87 -15.48 14.86
C TRP A 149 -7.22 -16.03 14.38
N ALA A 150 -7.88 -16.81 15.25
CA ALA A 150 -9.18 -17.45 15.01
C ALA A 150 -9.96 -17.56 16.35
N PRO A 151 -10.44 -16.44 16.92
CA PRO A 151 -10.91 -16.36 18.31
C PRO A 151 -12.13 -17.23 18.61
N ASN A 152 -12.95 -17.56 17.62
CA ASN A 152 -14.17 -18.35 17.80
C ASN A 152 -14.04 -19.77 17.23
N ALA A 153 -12.83 -20.22 16.91
CA ALA A 153 -12.58 -21.61 16.53
C ALA A 153 -12.67 -22.52 17.76
N LEU A 154 -13.20 -23.71 17.58
CA LEU A 154 -13.10 -24.76 18.60
C LEU A 154 -11.65 -25.28 18.67
N ARG A 155 -11.03 -25.50 17.50
CA ARG A 155 -9.65 -25.97 17.37
C ARG A 155 -9.08 -25.45 16.03
N VAL A 156 -7.79 -25.20 15.98
CA VAL A 156 -7.03 -24.95 14.77
C VAL A 156 -5.91 -25.96 14.65
N SER A 157 -5.69 -26.51 13.45
CA SER A 157 -4.52 -27.29 13.11
C SER A 157 -3.81 -26.71 11.90
N VAL A 158 -2.47 -26.73 11.89
CA VAL A 158 -1.73 -26.47 10.68
C VAL A 158 -1.58 -27.77 9.87
N VAL A 159 -1.92 -27.69 8.59
CA VAL A 159 -1.84 -28.83 7.65
C VAL A 159 -0.98 -28.47 6.47
N GLY A 160 -0.24 -29.44 5.95
CA GLY A 160 0.68 -29.22 4.84
C GLY A 160 1.36 -30.50 4.39
N ASP A 161 2.35 -30.37 3.51
CA ASP A 161 3.10 -31.49 2.99
C ASP A 161 3.79 -32.28 4.10
N PHE A 162 4.24 -31.61 5.17
CA PHE A 162 4.92 -32.20 6.32
C PHE A 162 4.07 -33.20 7.15
N ASN A 163 2.74 -33.13 7.05
CA ASN A 163 1.83 -34.06 7.75
C ASN A 163 0.82 -34.74 6.84
N GLY A 164 0.98 -34.60 5.51
CA GLY A 164 0.07 -35.18 4.53
C GLY A 164 -1.33 -34.61 4.60
N TRP A 165 -1.46 -33.33 4.98
CA TRP A 165 -2.71 -32.56 5.08
C TRP A 165 -3.72 -33.14 6.09
N ASP A 166 -3.22 -33.82 7.16
CA ASP A 166 -4.03 -34.45 8.19
C ASP A 166 -4.10 -33.56 9.43
N GLY A 167 -5.21 -32.84 9.62
CA GLY A 167 -5.41 -31.87 10.70
C GLY A 167 -5.47 -32.47 12.11
N ARG A 168 -5.52 -33.81 12.24
CA ARG A 168 -5.47 -34.47 13.55
C ARG A 168 -4.07 -34.47 14.16
N LEU A 169 -3.01 -34.31 13.31
CA LEU A 169 -1.60 -34.51 13.74
C LEU A 169 -0.97 -33.27 14.37
N HIS A 170 -1.33 -32.07 13.93
CA HIS A 170 -0.70 -30.82 14.36
C HIS A 170 -1.75 -29.82 14.84
N GLN A 171 -2.47 -30.22 15.90
CA GLN A 171 -3.38 -29.35 16.63
C GLN A 171 -2.55 -28.26 17.32
N MET A 172 -2.95 -26.98 17.13
CA MET A 172 -2.20 -25.83 17.62
C MET A 172 -2.66 -25.44 19.02
N GLU A 173 -1.73 -24.96 19.82
CA GLU A 173 -1.99 -24.48 21.19
C GLU A 173 -2.67 -23.11 21.16
N ARG A 174 -3.80 -22.97 21.83
CA ARG A 174 -4.48 -21.69 22.02
C ARG A 174 -3.78 -20.88 23.11
N LEU A 175 -3.30 -19.70 22.76
CA LEU A 175 -2.52 -18.87 23.68
C LEU A 175 -3.42 -18.02 24.56
N PHE A 176 -3.55 -18.37 25.81
CA PHE A 176 -4.38 -17.65 26.79
C PHE A 176 -5.81 -17.44 26.24
N ASP A 177 -6.47 -16.33 26.57
CA ASP A 177 -7.80 -15.96 26.05
C ASP A 177 -7.71 -15.03 24.81
N SER A 178 -6.65 -15.13 24.01
CA SER A 178 -6.41 -14.22 22.90
C SER A 178 -7.10 -14.61 21.58
N GLY A 179 -7.46 -15.89 21.45
CA GLY A 179 -7.89 -16.46 20.17
C GLY A 179 -6.76 -16.64 19.15
N ILE A 180 -5.51 -16.53 19.58
CA ILE A 180 -4.33 -16.83 18.77
C ILE A 180 -3.93 -18.27 19.05
N PHE A 181 -3.67 -19.01 17.98
CA PHE A 181 -3.17 -20.39 18.02
C PHE A 181 -1.74 -20.43 17.48
N GLU A 182 -0.86 -21.18 18.17
CA GLU A 182 0.56 -21.31 17.82
C GLU A 182 1.01 -22.78 17.87
N LEU A 183 1.89 -23.17 16.94
CA LEU A 183 2.63 -24.42 17.03
C LEU A 183 3.99 -24.29 16.32
N PHE A 184 5.06 -24.74 16.97
CA PHE A 184 6.36 -24.94 16.35
C PHE A 184 6.47 -26.36 15.80
N ILE A 185 6.78 -26.52 14.50
CA ILE A 185 7.03 -27.81 13.87
C ILE A 185 8.53 -27.93 13.63
N PRO A 186 9.22 -28.76 14.41
CA PRO A 186 10.65 -29.01 14.22
C PRO A 186 10.92 -29.69 12.86
N GLU A 187 12.06 -29.33 12.27
CA GLU A 187 12.56 -29.87 10.99
C GLU A 187 11.72 -29.50 9.75
N ALA A 188 10.56 -28.84 9.90
CA ALA A 188 9.91 -28.17 8.80
C ALA A 188 10.77 -26.99 8.32
N GLY A 189 10.66 -26.63 7.05
CA GLY A 189 11.53 -25.62 6.46
C GLY A 189 10.88 -24.79 5.37
N GLU A 190 11.70 -23.95 4.77
CA GLU A 190 11.31 -23.11 3.64
C GLU A 190 10.80 -23.94 2.45
N GLY A 191 9.77 -23.45 1.76
CA GLY A 191 9.14 -24.10 0.61
C GLY A 191 8.02 -25.08 0.96
N GLU A 192 7.82 -25.43 2.25
CA GLU A 192 6.69 -26.25 2.68
C GLU A 192 5.36 -25.52 2.43
N LYS A 193 4.40 -26.25 1.87
CA LYS A 193 3.04 -25.73 1.62
C LYS A 193 2.14 -26.02 2.80
N TYR A 194 1.29 -25.04 3.15
CA TYR A 194 0.42 -25.19 4.31
C TYR A 194 -0.89 -24.40 4.20
N LYS A 195 -1.85 -24.80 5.03
CA LYS A 195 -3.12 -24.10 5.36
C LYS A 195 -3.46 -24.32 6.83
N TYR A 196 -4.52 -23.66 7.28
CA TYR A 196 -5.12 -23.93 8.57
C TYR A 196 -6.42 -24.71 8.39
N GLU A 197 -6.54 -25.85 9.08
CA GLU A 197 -7.79 -26.56 9.25
C GLU A 197 -8.44 -26.09 10.53
N ILE A 198 -9.60 -25.49 10.42
CA ILE A 198 -10.34 -24.89 11.55
C ILE A 198 -11.57 -25.74 11.84
N LYS A 199 -11.72 -26.23 13.07
CA LYS A 199 -12.91 -26.90 13.57
C LYS A 199 -13.82 -25.89 14.23
N LEU A 200 -15.06 -25.83 13.79
CA LEU A 200 -16.08 -24.94 14.29
C LEU A 200 -16.85 -25.57 15.45
N HIS A 201 -17.46 -24.75 16.31
CA HIS A 201 -18.35 -25.24 17.39
C HIS A 201 -19.59 -26.01 16.86
N SER A 202 -19.91 -25.91 15.57
CA SER A 202 -20.91 -26.73 14.91
C SER A 202 -20.45 -28.18 14.66
N GLY A 203 -19.17 -28.49 14.86
CA GLY A 203 -18.52 -29.74 14.51
C GLY A 203 -18.02 -29.83 13.07
N GLN A 204 -18.32 -28.82 12.22
CA GLN A 204 -17.83 -28.74 10.85
C GLN A 204 -16.35 -28.33 10.85
N THR A 205 -15.59 -28.87 9.89
CA THR A 205 -14.20 -28.50 9.64
C THR A 205 -14.11 -27.73 8.32
N ILE A 206 -13.37 -26.62 8.33
CA ILE A 206 -13.12 -25.77 7.15
C ILE A 206 -11.64 -25.58 6.93
N MET A 207 -11.24 -25.39 5.67
CA MET A 207 -9.85 -25.10 5.30
C MET A 207 -9.69 -23.62 4.99
N LYS A 208 -8.73 -22.96 5.61
CA LYS A 208 -8.47 -21.53 5.44
C LYS A 208 -7.00 -21.28 5.07
N ARG A 209 -6.82 -20.32 4.14
CA ARG A 209 -5.48 -19.79 3.84
C ARG A 209 -4.94 -18.98 5.01
N ASP A 210 -3.63 -18.92 5.11
CA ASP A 210 -3.01 -18.03 6.09
C ASP A 210 -3.14 -16.57 5.63
N PRO A 211 -3.77 -15.69 6.44
CA PRO A 211 -3.83 -14.25 6.15
C PRO A 211 -2.46 -13.57 6.09
N TYR A 212 -1.45 -14.14 6.74
CA TYR A 212 -0.11 -13.59 6.89
C TYR A 212 0.96 -14.36 6.10
N ALA A 213 0.56 -15.21 5.14
CA ALA A 213 1.53 -15.90 4.29
C ALA A 213 2.32 -14.91 3.44
N PHE A 214 3.65 -14.93 3.52
CA PHE A 214 4.55 -14.06 2.75
C PHE A 214 4.63 -14.47 1.27
N LEU A 215 4.40 -15.75 1.00
CA LEU A 215 4.35 -16.31 -0.35
C LEU A 215 3.20 -17.31 -0.44
N LYS A 216 2.55 -17.38 -1.59
CA LYS A 216 1.43 -18.30 -1.87
C LYS A 216 1.65 -19.02 -3.19
N GLU A 217 1.02 -20.17 -3.35
CA GLU A 217 0.97 -20.86 -4.64
C GLU A 217 0.25 -20.00 -5.69
N ASP A 218 0.70 -20.11 -6.93
CA ASP A 218 0.05 -19.49 -8.10
C ASP A 218 -0.92 -20.49 -8.74
N ASN A 219 -1.95 -20.88 -7.97
CA ASN A 219 -3.04 -21.75 -8.42
C ASN A 219 -4.31 -21.43 -7.63
N ASP A 220 -5.45 -22.06 -8.00
CA ASP A 220 -6.76 -21.82 -7.36
C ASP A 220 -6.79 -22.21 -5.87
N ASP A 221 -5.88 -23.05 -5.41
CA ASP A 221 -5.80 -23.51 -4.02
C ASP A 221 -5.14 -22.47 -3.11
N LEU A 222 -4.22 -21.66 -3.63
CA LEU A 222 -3.55 -20.54 -2.95
C LEU A 222 -3.00 -20.91 -1.56
N ALA A 223 -2.43 -22.11 -1.40
CA ALA A 223 -1.79 -22.51 -0.15
C ALA A 223 -0.63 -21.56 0.17
N GLY A 224 -0.44 -21.26 1.46
CA GLY A 224 0.74 -20.55 1.91
C GLY A 224 2.00 -21.37 1.67
N ILE A 225 3.10 -20.73 1.33
CA ILE A 225 4.43 -21.32 1.21
C ILE A 225 5.29 -20.73 2.33
N VAL A 226 5.92 -21.57 3.12
CA VAL A 226 6.87 -21.11 4.15
C VAL A 226 8.01 -20.37 3.49
N TYR A 227 8.23 -19.13 3.88
CA TYR A 227 9.21 -18.23 3.33
C TYR A 227 10.10 -17.66 4.43
N ASP A 228 11.41 -17.63 4.20
CA ASP A 228 12.36 -17.02 5.13
C ASP A 228 12.61 -15.56 4.77
N LEU A 229 12.08 -14.65 5.58
CA LEU A 229 12.22 -13.20 5.35
C LEU A 229 13.68 -12.70 5.45
N ASP A 230 14.59 -13.46 6.06
CA ASP A 230 16.03 -13.10 6.09
C ASP A 230 16.64 -13.09 4.67
N ARG A 231 15.97 -13.65 3.67
CA ARG A 231 16.37 -13.58 2.26
C ARG A 231 16.11 -12.21 1.62
N VAL A 232 15.19 -11.42 2.16
CA VAL A 232 14.86 -10.11 1.59
C VAL A 232 16.06 -9.17 1.81
N PRO A 233 16.67 -8.64 0.74
CA PRO A 233 17.87 -7.82 0.89
C PRO A 233 17.55 -6.43 1.46
N GLY A 234 18.32 -6.00 2.46
CA GLY A 234 18.31 -4.62 2.98
C GLY A 234 19.41 -3.78 2.36
N SER A 235 19.47 -3.64 1.03
CA SER A 235 20.65 -3.11 0.31
C SER A 235 20.61 -1.62 0.00
N ASP A 236 19.55 -0.89 0.35
CA ASP A 236 19.27 0.49 -0.05
C ASP A 236 19.51 1.56 1.05
N SER A 237 20.35 1.27 2.03
CA SER A 237 20.65 2.19 3.14
C SER A 237 21.06 3.59 2.67
N SER A 238 21.83 3.69 1.56
CA SER A 238 22.25 4.99 0.99
C SER A 238 21.07 5.78 0.39
N TRP A 239 20.01 5.12 -0.01
CA TRP A 239 18.77 5.76 -0.43
C TRP A 239 17.99 6.28 0.77
N LEU A 240 17.82 5.47 1.81
CA LEU A 240 17.10 5.84 3.02
C LEU A 240 17.73 7.08 3.70
N ASP A 241 19.06 7.24 3.65
CA ASP A 241 19.77 8.41 4.21
C ASP A 241 19.43 9.74 3.50
N LYS A 242 18.98 9.71 2.25
CA LYS A 242 18.64 10.91 1.44
C LYS A 242 17.16 11.09 1.13
N ARG A 243 16.33 10.10 1.48
CA ARG A 243 14.91 10.08 1.16
C ARG A 243 14.16 11.30 1.73
N ASP A 244 14.51 11.77 2.93
CA ASP A 244 13.92 12.96 3.56
C ASP A 244 14.05 14.23 2.70
N GLU A 245 15.19 14.43 2.03
CA GLU A 245 15.37 15.58 1.14
C GLU A 245 14.47 15.49 -0.11
N ILE A 246 14.29 14.29 -0.66
CA ILE A 246 13.51 14.03 -1.88
C ILE A 246 12.00 14.15 -1.63
N GLN A 247 11.56 13.76 -0.44
CA GLN A 247 10.14 13.74 -0.06
C GLN A 247 9.69 14.98 0.73
N SER A 248 10.56 15.97 0.88
CA SER A 248 10.22 17.25 1.50
C SER A 248 9.08 17.95 0.74
N TYR A 249 8.18 18.63 1.46
CA TYR A 249 7.11 19.45 0.87
C TYR A 249 7.65 20.58 -0.03
N GLU A 250 8.87 21.03 0.20
CA GLU A 250 9.54 22.05 -0.61
C GLU A 250 10.33 21.46 -1.79
N ALA A 251 10.41 20.13 -1.93
CA ALA A 251 11.07 19.46 -3.05
C ALA A 251 10.13 19.33 -4.26
N PRO A 252 10.67 19.21 -5.47
CA PRO A 252 9.84 18.91 -6.63
C PRO A 252 9.30 17.48 -6.52
N LEU A 253 7.98 17.32 -6.66
CA LEU A 253 7.33 16.02 -6.71
C LEU A 253 6.65 15.86 -8.06
N MET A 254 7.26 15.02 -8.89
CA MET A 254 6.77 14.68 -10.23
C MET A 254 6.62 13.17 -10.31
N ILE A 255 5.39 12.68 -10.25
CA ILE A 255 5.06 11.26 -10.21
C ILE A 255 4.79 10.74 -11.61
N TYR A 256 5.45 9.63 -11.97
CA TYR A 256 5.10 8.76 -13.07
C TYR A 256 4.12 7.69 -12.59
N ASP A 257 2.84 7.75 -12.96
CA ASP A 257 1.89 6.70 -12.65
C ASP A 257 1.99 5.57 -13.68
N HIS A 258 2.83 4.58 -13.38
CA HIS A 258 3.07 3.44 -14.28
C HIS A 258 1.87 2.46 -14.30
N GLY A 259 1.17 2.33 -13.17
CA GLY A 259 0.10 1.35 -13.02
C GLY A 259 0.62 -0.05 -12.69
N LYS A 260 0.08 -1.09 -13.33
CA LYS A 260 0.37 -2.49 -13.02
C LYS A 260 1.78 -2.91 -13.45
N THR A 261 2.52 -3.57 -12.56
CA THR A 261 3.84 -4.18 -12.81
C THR A 261 3.86 -5.65 -12.39
N ASP A 262 4.76 -6.44 -12.96
CA ASP A 262 5.06 -7.82 -12.55
C ASP A 262 6.20 -7.90 -11.52
N PHE A 263 6.76 -6.75 -11.12
CA PHE A 263 7.90 -6.61 -10.21
C PHE A 263 9.19 -7.32 -10.68
N SER A 264 9.29 -7.68 -11.95
CA SER A 264 10.49 -8.30 -12.50
C SER A 264 11.67 -7.31 -12.57
N LYS A 265 12.90 -7.86 -12.56
CA LYS A 265 14.12 -7.05 -12.80
C LYS A 265 14.13 -6.36 -14.17
N LYS A 266 13.40 -6.90 -15.14
CA LYS A 266 13.24 -6.30 -16.46
C LYS A 266 12.36 -5.07 -16.38
N ASP A 267 11.20 -5.21 -15.77
CA ASP A 267 10.23 -4.13 -15.58
C ASP A 267 10.86 -2.97 -14.79
N ALA A 268 11.56 -3.29 -13.69
CA ALA A 268 12.28 -2.30 -12.89
C ALA A 268 13.25 -1.46 -13.73
N ARG A 269 14.03 -2.08 -14.62
CA ARG A 269 14.99 -1.38 -15.49
C ARG A 269 14.32 -0.50 -16.52
N GLU A 270 13.22 -0.98 -17.12
CA GLU A 270 12.46 -0.23 -18.12
C GLU A 270 11.79 0.99 -17.49
N ILE A 271 11.16 0.83 -16.34
CA ILE A 271 10.55 1.92 -15.57
C ILE A 271 11.60 2.92 -15.11
N ALA A 272 12.69 2.47 -14.49
CA ALA A 272 13.77 3.35 -14.02
C ALA A 272 14.37 4.16 -15.17
N LYS A 273 14.63 3.51 -16.33
CA LYS A 273 15.14 4.20 -17.52
C LYS A 273 14.18 5.26 -18.02
N TYR A 274 12.89 4.92 -18.13
CA TYR A 274 11.87 5.86 -18.61
C TYR A 274 11.73 7.04 -17.65
N ALA A 275 11.57 6.77 -16.36
CA ALA A 275 11.42 7.80 -15.34
C ALA A 275 12.63 8.77 -15.31
N ALA A 276 13.84 8.24 -15.33
CA ALA A 276 15.06 9.04 -15.38
C ALA A 276 15.19 9.86 -16.68
N GLU A 277 14.84 9.29 -17.84
CA GLU A 277 14.88 9.98 -19.13
C GLU A 277 13.92 11.18 -19.20
N TYR A 278 12.75 11.07 -18.56
CA TYR A 278 11.77 12.15 -18.52
C TYR A 278 11.94 13.10 -17.33
N GLY A 279 12.76 12.73 -16.34
CA GLY A 279 13.01 13.54 -15.15
C GLY A 279 11.94 13.40 -14.05
N TYR A 280 11.24 12.27 -14.02
CA TYR A 280 10.34 11.94 -12.90
C TYR A 280 11.15 11.71 -11.62
N THR A 281 10.62 12.14 -10.49
CA THR A 281 11.22 11.94 -9.17
C THR A 281 10.66 10.72 -8.45
N HIS A 282 9.42 10.38 -8.76
CA HIS A 282 8.67 9.28 -8.14
C HIS A 282 8.00 8.44 -9.20
N VAL A 283 7.80 7.17 -8.89
CA VAL A 283 7.00 6.24 -9.69
C VAL A 283 5.92 5.62 -8.80
N THR A 284 4.68 5.62 -9.28
CA THR A 284 3.59 4.86 -8.64
C THR A 284 3.37 3.57 -9.40
N VAL A 285 3.36 2.44 -8.67
CA VAL A 285 3.11 1.12 -9.21
C VAL A 285 1.94 0.43 -8.50
N SER A 286 1.34 -0.55 -9.14
CA SER A 286 0.32 -1.40 -8.54
C SER A 286 0.63 -2.88 -8.78
N GLY A 287 0.26 -3.71 -7.81
CA GLY A 287 0.29 -5.17 -7.88
C GLY A 287 -1.09 -5.77 -7.71
N VAL A 288 -1.19 -7.07 -7.81
CA VAL A 288 -2.39 -7.82 -7.42
C VAL A 288 -2.22 -8.25 -5.98
N PHE A 289 -3.04 -7.70 -5.08
CA PHE A 289 -3.04 -8.08 -3.67
C PHE A 289 -4.05 -9.19 -3.41
N ASP A 290 -3.68 -10.18 -2.60
CA ASP A 290 -4.56 -11.25 -2.14
C ASP A 290 -4.44 -11.43 -0.60
N PRO A 291 -5.38 -10.91 0.16
CA PRO A 291 -5.93 -9.57 0.03
C PRO A 291 -4.92 -8.47 0.35
N LEU A 292 -3.79 -8.79 0.99
CA LEU A 292 -2.82 -7.81 1.46
C LEU A 292 -1.36 -8.08 1.10
N TYR A 293 -1.06 -9.23 0.50
CA TYR A 293 0.27 -9.52 -0.04
C TYR A 293 0.22 -9.48 -1.56
N ILE A 294 1.33 -9.14 -2.19
CA ILE A 294 1.39 -9.12 -3.64
C ILE A 294 1.37 -10.56 -4.13
N ALA A 295 0.24 -10.95 -4.75
CA ALA A 295 -0.02 -12.33 -5.14
C ALA A 295 0.99 -12.81 -6.20
N GLY A 296 1.52 -14.03 -5.99
CA GLY A 296 2.37 -14.71 -6.97
C GLY A 296 3.78 -14.11 -7.14
N VAL A 297 4.18 -13.14 -6.30
CA VAL A 297 5.51 -12.50 -6.41
C VAL A 297 6.32 -12.76 -5.14
N ASP A 298 7.56 -13.21 -5.32
CA ASP A 298 8.51 -13.42 -4.23
C ASP A 298 8.88 -12.08 -3.58
N PRO A 299 8.84 -11.93 -2.25
CA PRO A 299 9.27 -10.72 -1.55
C PRO A 299 10.68 -10.26 -1.90
N GLU A 300 11.62 -11.16 -2.18
CA GLU A 300 12.98 -10.84 -2.66
C GLU A 300 12.95 -10.14 -4.04
N GLU A 301 12.03 -10.55 -4.93
CA GLU A 301 11.87 -9.92 -6.25
C GLU A 301 11.32 -8.50 -6.12
N ILE A 302 10.34 -8.29 -5.23
CA ILE A 302 9.75 -6.97 -4.97
C ILE A 302 10.79 -6.04 -4.37
N ALA A 303 11.53 -6.47 -3.34
CA ALA A 303 12.61 -5.68 -2.75
C ALA A 303 13.73 -5.39 -3.75
N GLY A 304 14.05 -6.34 -4.64
CA GLY A 304 14.98 -6.13 -5.75
C GLY A 304 14.48 -5.14 -6.80
N PHE A 305 13.16 -5.04 -6.98
CA PHE A 305 12.53 -4.04 -7.85
C PHE A 305 12.66 -2.64 -7.25
N THR A 306 12.31 -2.43 -5.97
CA THR A 306 12.46 -1.13 -5.29
C THR A 306 13.91 -0.68 -5.25
N ASP A 307 14.85 -1.54 -4.88
CA ASP A 307 16.30 -1.27 -4.89
C ASP A 307 16.83 -0.84 -6.28
N ALA A 308 16.29 -1.39 -7.36
CA ALA A 308 16.69 -1.01 -8.71
C ALA A 308 16.24 0.41 -9.10
N LEU A 309 15.07 0.87 -8.63
CA LEU A 309 14.61 2.24 -8.82
C LEU A 309 15.36 3.21 -7.88
N HIS A 310 15.61 2.84 -6.63
CA HIS A 310 16.41 3.62 -5.69
C HIS A 310 17.83 3.89 -6.22
N LYS A 311 18.47 2.92 -6.87
CA LYS A 311 19.76 3.10 -7.56
C LYS A 311 19.73 4.07 -8.73
N ALA A 312 18.54 4.34 -9.26
CA ALA A 312 18.32 5.34 -10.31
C ALA A 312 17.86 6.70 -9.74
N ASP A 313 17.90 6.89 -8.42
CA ASP A 313 17.44 8.07 -7.69
C ASP A 313 15.93 8.34 -7.86
N ILE A 314 15.11 7.28 -7.89
CA ILE A 314 13.66 7.35 -8.09
C ILE A 314 12.97 6.70 -6.89
N ALA A 315 12.08 7.45 -6.24
CA ALA A 315 11.22 6.95 -5.18
C ALA A 315 10.09 6.07 -5.73
N VAL A 316 9.70 5.04 -4.99
CA VAL A 316 8.68 4.06 -5.39
C VAL A 316 7.49 4.10 -4.46
N LEU A 317 6.33 4.47 -5.01
CA LEU A 317 5.05 4.48 -4.30
C LEU A 317 4.21 3.28 -4.73
N ILE A 318 3.58 2.61 -3.79
CA ILE A 318 2.70 1.47 -4.07
C ILE A 318 1.22 1.87 -3.91
N LYS A 319 0.38 1.56 -4.90
CA LYS A 319 -1.08 1.67 -4.76
C LYS A 319 -1.57 0.58 -3.82
N TRP A 320 -2.19 0.98 -2.73
CA TRP A 320 -2.68 0.11 -1.67
C TRP A 320 -4.19 0.26 -1.51
N GLU A 321 -4.92 -0.86 -1.57
CA GLU A 321 -6.39 -0.90 -1.47
C GLU A 321 -6.83 -1.62 -0.18
N PRO A 322 -6.91 -0.94 0.98
CA PRO A 322 -7.28 -1.54 2.26
C PRO A 322 -8.79 -1.62 2.49
N SER A 323 -9.62 -1.29 1.51
CA SER A 323 -11.06 -1.12 1.70
C SER A 323 -11.79 -2.44 1.86
N ALA A 324 -11.46 -3.46 1.07
CA ALA A 324 -12.26 -4.67 0.93
C ALA A 324 -11.46 -5.88 0.47
N PHE A 325 -11.97 -7.07 0.75
CA PHE A 325 -11.41 -8.37 0.39
C PHE A 325 -12.41 -9.27 -0.34
N SER A 326 -11.93 -10.34 -0.97
CA SER A 326 -12.75 -11.32 -1.70
C SER A 326 -13.61 -12.14 -0.73
N ASN A 327 -14.86 -12.42 -1.12
CA ASN A 327 -15.78 -13.28 -0.38
C ASN A 327 -15.60 -14.77 -0.76
N ASP A 328 -14.37 -15.24 -0.93
CA ASP A 328 -14.10 -16.65 -1.20
C ASP A 328 -14.04 -17.50 0.09
N GLU A 329 -14.39 -18.78 -0.01
CA GLU A 329 -14.49 -19.69 1.16
C GLU A 329 -13.14 -19.97 1.81
N GLY A 330 -12.05 -19.99 1.05
CA GLY A 330 -10.69 -20.24 1.56
C GLY A 330 -10.02 -19.03 2.15
N GLY A 331 -10.56 -17.81 1.89
CA GLY A 331 -10.00 -16.53 2.31
C GLY A 331 -10.49 -16.04 3.67
N LEU A 332 -10.54 -14.71 3.81
CA LEU A 332 -10.87 -14.02 5.07
C LEU A 332 -12.35 -14.09 5.45
N SER A 333 -13.24 -14.28 4.45
CA SER A 333 -14.68 -14.30 4.70
C SER A 333 -15.06 -15.41 5.68
N VAL A 334 -15.77 -15.06 6.75
CA VAL A 334 -16.22 -16.00 7.80
C VAL A 334 -15.07 -16.90 8.26
N TYR A 335 -13.93 -16.30 8.61
CA TYR A 335 -12.64 -16.98 8.72
C TYR A 335 -12.62 -18.15 9.71
N ASP A 336 -13.18 -17.94 10.90
CA ASP A 336 -13.29 -18.97 11.95
C ASP A 336 -14.74 -19.48 12.14
N GLY A 337 -15.52 -19.42 11.06
CA GLY A 337 -16.96 -19.68 11.09
C GLY A 337 -17.81 -18.48 11.52
N THR A 338 -17.16 -17.34 11.81
CA THR A 338 -17.81 -16.08 12.20
C THR A 338 -17.20 -14.89 11.45
N CYS A 339 -17.88 -13.75 11.45
CA CYS A 339 -17.44 -12.51 10.77
C CYS A 339 -16.37 -11.79 11.58
N ILE A 340 -15.12 -12.29 11.61
CA ILE A 340 -14.03 -11.64 12.37
C ILE A 340 -13.33 -10.53 11.58
N TYR A 341 -13.31 -10.59 10.26
CA TYR A 341 -12.73 -9.57 9.40
C TYR A 341 -13.77 -8.59 8.83
N GLU A 342 -15.00 -9.03 8.64
CA GLU A 342 -16.13 -8.24 8.15
C GLU A 342 -17.14 -7.93 9.25
N ASP A 343 -18.12 -7.05 8.94
CA ASP A 343 -19.27 -6.80 9.83
C ASP A 343 -20.30 -7.92 9.70
N GLY A 344 -21.00 -8.26 10.80
CA GLY A 344 -22.14 -9.18 10.77
C GLY A 344 -23.40 -8.58 10.12
N ASP A 345 -23.50 -7.25 10.01
CA ASP A 345 -24.58 -6.57 9.28
C ASP A 345 -24.25 -6.54 7.78
N GLY A 346 -25.01 -7.26 6.97
CA GLY A 346 -24.84 -7.30 5.52
C GLY A 346 -24.86 -5.94 4.84
N LYS A 347 -25.57 -4.94 5.39
CA LYS A 347 -25.57 -3.58 4.87
C LYS A 347 -24.23 -2.85 5.07
N ARG A 348 -23.45 -3.27 6.06
CA ARG A 348 -22.09 -2.77 6.31
C ARG A 348 -21.03 -3.62 5.63
N ALA A 349 -21.27 -4.94 5.57
CA ALA A 349 -20.29 -5.91 5.09
C ALA A 349 -20.04 -5.85 3.58
N TYR A 350 -21.06 -5.72 2.73
CA TYR A 350 -20.89 -5.87 1.28
C TYR A 350 -20.58 -4.56 0.56
N VAL A 351 -19.63 -4.64 -0.39
CA VAL A 351 -19.35 -3.57 -1.34
C VAL A 351 -20.44 -3.50 -2.40
N PRO A 352 -21.05 -2.33 -2.65
CA PRO A 352 -22.13 -2.20 -3.64
C PRO A 352 -21.73 -2.70 -5.03
N GLY A 353 -22.55 -3.57 -5.62
CA GLY A 353 -22.34 -4.11 -6.98
C GLY A 353 -21.17 -5.10 -7.09
N SER A 354 -20.65 -5.62 -5.99
CA SER A 354 -19.54 -6.56 -5.94
C SER A 354 -19.83 -7.69 -4.94
N GLU A 355 -19.13 -8.81 -5.09
CA GLU A 355 -19.12 -9.89 -4.09
C GLU A 355 -18.07 -9.67 -2.98
N ARG A 356 -17.29 -8.58 -3.05
CA ARG A 356 -16.29 -8.24 -2.03
C ARG A 356 -16.93 -7.76 -0.74
N LYS A 357 -16.22 -7.93 0.37
CA LYS A 357 -16.63 -7.46 1.70
C LYS A 357 -15.69 -6.38 2.21
N TYR A 358 -16.26 -5.35 2.85
CA TYR A 358 -15.50 -4.35 3.58
C TYR A 358 -14.88 -4.93 4.86
N PHE A 359 -13.69 -4.46 5.20
CA PHE A 359 -13.08 -4.71 6.50
C PHE A 359 -13.85 -4.02 7.63
N ASN A 360 -14.04 -4.72 8.75
CA ASN A 360 -14.62 -4.15 9.97
C ASN A 360 -13.53 -3.44 10.79
N LEU A 361 -13.34 -2.15 10.55
CA LEU A 361 -12.32 -1.33 11.19
C LEU A 361 -12.58 -1.04 12.68
N GLY A 362 -13.74 -1.39 13.21
CA GLY A 362 -14.05 -1.36 14.63
C GLY A 362 -13.37 -2.48 15.43
N ARG A 363 -12.68 -3.45 14.76
CA ARG A 363 -12.01 -4.57 15.43
C ARG A 363 -10.49 -4.39 15.48
N ASP A 364 -9.92 -4.50 16.67
CA ASP A 364 -8.47 -4.34 16.85
C ASP A 364 -7.63 -5.36 16.06
N GLY A 365 -8.09 -6.61 15.92
CA GLY A 365 -7.44 -7.61 15.09
C GLY A 365 -7.39 -7.22 13.61
N VAL A 366 -8.43 -6.58 13.09
CA VAL A 366 -8.49 -6.06 11.71
C VAL A 366 -7.59 -4.84 11.54
N LYS A 367 -7.58 -3.91 12.51
CA LYS A 367 -6.66 -2.77 12.52
C LYS A 367 -5.21 -3.25 12.47
N ASN A 368 -4.82 -4.22 13.33
CA ASN A 368 -3.48 -4.81 13.29
C ASN A 368 -3.15 -5.42 11.93
N TYR A 369 -4.10 -6.12 11.32
CA TYR A 369 -3.92 -6.75 10.02
C TYR A 369 -3.60 -5.72 8.93
N LEU A 370 -4.39 -4.65 8.83
CA LEU A 370 -4.19 -3.59 7.84
C LEU A 370 -2.95 -2.75 8.12
N LEU A 371 -2.72 -2.36 9.38
CA LEU A 371 -1.51 -1.65 9.79
C LEU A 371 -0.25 -2.50 9.54
N GLY A 372 -0.32 -3.79 9.87
CA GLY A 372 0.79 -4.72 9.63
C GLY A 372 1.11 -4.87 8.15
N ASN A 373 0.09 -4.93 7.28
CA ASN A 373 0.34 -4.95 5.85
C ASN A 373 0.98 -3.66 5.34
N ALA A 374 0.45 -2.49 5.74
CA ALA A 374 1.06 -1.20 5.39
C ALA A 374 2.54 -1.16 5.81
N MET A 375 2.83 -1.56 7.06
CA MET A 375 4.20 -1.58 7.57
C MET A 375 5.08 -2.62 6.89
N PHE A 376 4.55 -3.77 6.48
CA PHE A 376 5.30 -4.77 5.71
C PHE A 376 5.77 -4.21 4.37
N LEU A 377 4.89 -3.49 3.66
CA LEU A 377 5.23 -2.83 2.39
C LEU A 377 6.34 -1.78 2.56
N LEU A 378 6.33 -1.04 3.68
CA LEU A 378 7.25 0.06 3.95
C LEU A 378 8.57 -0.39 4.60
N ASP A 379 8.51 -1.29 5.59
CA ASP A 379 9.64 -1.71 6.43
C ASP A 379 10.43 -2.89 5.84
N VAL A 380 9.74 -3.80 5.14
CA VAL A 380 10.34 -5.02 4.59
C VAL A 380 10.59 -4.91 3.09
N LEU A 381 9.63 -4.35 2.33
CA LEU A 381 9.74 -4.24 0.88
C LEU A 381 10.27 -2.87 0.42
N HIS A 382 10.48 -1.93 1.37
CA HIS A 382 11.12 -0.62 1.20
C HIS A 382 10.44 0.29 0.17
N PHE A 383 9.09 0.23 0.06
CA PHE A 383 8.38 1.28 -0.66
C PHE A 383 8.48 2.61 0.08
N ASP A 384 8.58 3.71 -0.67
CA ASP A 384 8.76 5.06 -0.11
C ASP A 384 7.43 5.73 0.26
N GLY A 385 6.31 5.09 -0.02
CA GLY A 385 5.00 5.58 0.35
C GLY A 385 3.86 4.74 -0.18
N LEU A 386 2.68 5.04 0.34
CA LEU A 386 1.42 4.40 -0.02
C LEU A 386 0.51 5.39 -0.73
N VAL A 387 -0.04 5.00 -1.88
CA VAL A 387 -1.18 5.65 -2.50
C VAL A 387 -2.42 4.85 -2.11
N VAL A 388 -3.15 5.34 -1.12
CA VAL A 388 -4.30 4.65 -0.53
C VAL A 388 -5.53 4.86 -1.40
N SER A 389 -5.97 3.81 -2.05
CA SER A 389 -7.16 3.83 -2.92
C SER A 389 -8.45 3.64 -2.11
N ASP A 390 -9.57 4.09 -2.69
CA ASP A 390 -10.91 3.86 -2.14
C ASP A 390 -11.18 4.51 -0.76
N VAL A 391 -10.43 5.54 -0.39
CA VAL A 391 -10.58 6.24 0.90
C VAL A 391 -12.02 6.70 1.13
N ALA A 392 -12.69 7.24 0.11
CA ALA A 392 -14.09 7.65 0.18
C ALA A 392 -15.05 6.50 0.53
N LYS A 393 -14.82 5.31 -0.03
CA LYS A 393 -15.63 4.11 0.26
C LYS A 393 -15.48 3.65 1.71
N MET A 394 -14.35 3.94 2.32
CA MET A 394 -14.09 3.64 3.73
C MET A 394 -14.69 4.70 4.65
N LEU A 395 -14.62 5.98 4.27
CA LEU A 395 -15.06 7.11 5.10
C LEU A 395 -16.58 7.24 5.18
N TYR A 396 -17.34 6.74 4.21
CA TYR A 396 -18.79 6.91 4.15
C TYR A 396 -19.54 5.59 4.10
N LEU A 397 -20.42 5.38 5.07
CA LEU A 397 -21.24 4.17 5.23
C LEU A 397 -22.29 4.00 4.11
N ASP A 398 -22.68 5.09 3.47
CA ASP A 398 -23.67 5.15 2.38
C ASP A 398 -23.05 5.22 0.98
N TYR A 399 -21.71 5.20 0.86
CA TYR A 399 -21.03 5.34 -0.42
C TYR A 399 -21.50 4.30 -1.43
N GLY A 400 -22.08 4.78 -2.54
CA GLY A 400 -22.60 3.93 -3.62
C GLY A 400 -23.83 3.09 -3.27
N LYS A 401 -24.46 3.32 -2.10
CA LYS A 401 -25.63 2.59 -1.62
C LYS A 401 -26.92 3.40 -1.80
N SER A 402 -28.07 2.70 -1.90
CA SER A 402 -29.39 3.32 -1.87
C SER A 402 -29.73 3.83 -0.45
N GLU A 403 -30.72 4.70 -0.32
CA GLU A 403 -31.18 5.26 0.96
C GLU A 403 -31.49 4.20 2.04
N SER A 404 -32.03 3.03 1.66
CA SER A 404 -32.30 1.93 2.58
C SER A 404 -31.18 0.88 2.66
N GLY A 405 -30.11 1.06 1.88
CA GLY A 405 -29.04 0.07 1.68
C GLY A 405 -27.87 0.20 2.67
N TRP A 406 -27.94 1.13 3.62
CA TRP A 406 -26.88 1.36 4.59
C TRP A 406 -27.41 1.53 6.02
N THR A 407 -26.52 1.43 7.00
CA THR A 407 -26.81 1.57 8.43
C THR A 407 -26.02 2.77 8.96
N PRO A 408 -26.70 3.78 9.56
CA PRO A 408 -26.02 4.98 10.09
C PRO A 408 -25.08 4.65 11.22
N ASN A 409 -24.15 5.58 11.50
CA ASN A 409 -23.30 5.54 12.68
C ASN A 409 -24.11 5.80 13.96
N MET A 410 -23.46 5.70 15.12
CA MET A 410 -24.11 5.88 16.44
C MET A 410 -24.74 7.26 16.67
N TYR A 411 -24.40 8.27 15.86
CA TYR A 411 -24.94 9.63 15.90
C TYR A 411 -26.00 9.88 14.82
N GLY A 412 -26.30 8.87 13.99
CA GLY A 412 -27.27 8.96 12.90
C GLY A 412 -26.68 9.53 11.58
N GLY A 413 -25.39 9.79 11.50
CA GLY A 413 -24.67 10.24 10.31
C GLY A 413 -24.21 9.11 9.41
N ASN A 414 -23.68 9.50 8.23
CA ASN A 414 -23.15 8.58 7.23
C ASN A 414 -21.63 8.39 7.32
N GLU A 415 -20.94 9.15 8.15
CA GLU A 415 -19.50 9.00 8.35
C GLU A 415 -19.17 7.69 9.06
N ASN A 416 -18.17 6.99 8.57
CA ASN A 416 -17.63 5.80 9.20
C ASN A 416 -16.57 6.21 10.24
N LEU A 417 -16.98 6.31 11.49
CA LEU A 417 -16.11 6.77 12.59
C LEU A 417 -14.92 5.83 12.82
N ASP A 418 -15.11 4.53 12.62
CA ASP A 418 -14.05 3.53 12.75
C ASP A 418 -12.97 3.70 11.68
N ALA A 419 -13.36 4.10 10.46
CA ALA A 419 -12.43 4.38 9.37
C ALA A 419 -11.65 5.69 9.60
N ILE A 420 -12.31 6.72 10.11
CA ILE A 420 -11.67 7.99 10.50
C ILE A 420 -10.58 7.72 11.55
N ASP A 421 -10.92 6.95 12.59
CA ASP A 421 -9.99 6.56 13.64
C ASP A 421 -8.83 5.71 13.08
N PHE A 422 -9.13 4.75 12.22
CA PHE A 422 -8.12 3.93 11.55
C PHE A 422 -7.13 4.78 10.73
N PHE A 423 -7.59 5.73 9.92
CA PHE A 423 -6.70 6.57 9.12
C PHE A 423 -5.81 7.48 9.98
N ARG A 424 -6.35 8.03 11.07
CA ARG A 424 -5.55 8.77 12.06
C ARG A 424 -4.49 7.89 12.71
N GLN A 425 -4.83 6.66 13.04
CA GLN A 425 -3.88 5.69 13.58
C GLN A 425 -2.83 5.29 12.55
N LEU A 426 -3.23 5.07 11.28
CA LEU A 426 -2.34 4.71 10.18
C LEU A 426 -1.30 5.82 9.94
N SER A 427 -1.74 7.06 9.74
CA SER A 427 -0.85 8.20 9.50
C SER A 427 0.10 8.45 10.67
N THR A 428 -0.43 8.45 11.90
CA THR A 428 0.39 8.60 13.12
C THR A 428 1.43 7.49 13.24
N THR A 429 1.07 6.25 12.93
CA THR A 429 1.98 5.10 13.02
C THR A 429 3.09 5.20 11.98
N ILE A 430 2.75 5.49 10.72
CA ILE A 430 3.70 5.62 9.62
C ILE A 430 4.68 6.76 9.88
N HIS A 431 4.19 7.97 10.18
CA HIS A 431 5.05 9.14 10.39
C HIS A 431 5.89 9.06 11.67
N LYS A 432 5.43 8.30 12.67
CA LYS A 432 6.24 8.00 13.85
C LYS A 432 7.33 6.98 13.58
N TYR A 433 7.08 6.04 12.65
CA TYR A 433 8.09 5.09 12.19
C TYR A 433 9.16 5.80 11.35
N SER A 434 8.73 6.58 10.35
CA SER A 434 9.60 7.39 9.50
C SER A 434 8.82 8.58 8.93
N SER A 435 9.25 9.79 9.25
CA SER A 435 8.60 11.05 8.83
C SER A 435 8.75 11.34 7.33
N ASP A 436 9.62 10.62 6.66
CA ASP A 436 9.96 10.73 5.25
C ASP A 436 9.22 9.72 4.35
N ILE A 437 8.24 9.00 4.88
CA ILE A 437 7.35 8.12 4.10
C ILE A 437 6.11 8.92 3.68
N LEU A 438 5.75 8.85 2.40
CA LEU A 438 4.57 9.54 1.88
C LEU A 438 3.30 8.70 2.03
N LEU A 439 2.27 9.31 2.59
CA LEU A 439 0.91 8.76 2.65
C LEU A 439 -0.01 9.64 1.78
N ILE A 440 -0.44 9.12 0.65
CA ILE A 440 -1.21 9.84 -0.37
C ILE A 440 -2.62 9.26 -0.43
N SER A 441 -3.64 10.13 -0.31
CA SER A 441 -5.04 9.74 -0.47
C SER A 441 -5.46 9.81 -1.94
N ASP A 442 -5.95 8.69 -2.47
CA ASP A 442 -6.64 8.62 -3.74
C ASP A 442 -8.16 8.67 -3.46
N ASP A 443 -8.68 9.89 -3.39
CA ASP A 443 -10.04 10.20 -2.96
C ASP A 443 -10.67 11.31 -3.82
N ASP A 444 -11.87 11.10 -4.33
CA ASP A 444 -12.62 12.03 -5.16
C ASP A 444 -13.76 12.75 -4.42
N THR A 445 -13.90 12.54 -3.09
CA THR A 445 -14.91 13.19 -2.26
C THR A 445 -14.44 14.54 -1.70
N THR A 446 -15.40 15.26 -1.10
CA THR A 446 -15.16 16.53 -0.41
C THR A 446 -14.98 16.37 1.10
N PHE A 447 -14.60 15.16 1.59
CA PHE A 447 -14.30 14.97 3.00
C PHE A 447 -13.22 15.95 3.44
N PRO A 448 -13.46 16.78 4.48
CA PRO A 448 -12.55 17.84 4.87
C PRO A 448 -11.37 17.34 5.68
N GLY A 449 -10.22 18.00 5.54
CA GLY A 449 -9.05 17.76 6.39
C GLY A 449 -8.36 16.42 6.16
N ILE A 450 -8.41 15.86 4.95
CA ILE A 450 -7.65 14.64 4.61
C ILE A 450 -6.16 14.87 4.88
N THR A 451 -5.63 16.03 4.45
CA THR A 451 -4.21 16.37 4.62
C THR A 451 -3.93 17.27 5.84
N ALA A 452 -4.93 17.62 6.63
CA ALA A 452 -4.71 18.29 7.90
C ALA A 452 -4.06 17.34 8.92
N SER A 453 -3.32 17.90 9.88
CA SER A 453 -2.68 17.08 10.92
C SER A 453 -3.72 16.38 11.80
N VAL A 454 -3.35 15.27 12.41
CA VAL A 454 -4.22 14.57 13.36
C VAL A 454 -4.52 15.44 14.59
N ASP A 455 -3.58 16.30 14.98
CA ASP A 455 -3.76 17.26 16.09
C ASP A 455 -4.80 18.35 15.76
N ASP A 456 -4.99 18.66 14.45
CA ASP A 456 -6.01 19.58 13.94
C ASP A 456 -7.29 18.84 13.46
N GLU A 457 -7.54 17.65 14.03
CA GLU A 457 -8.69 16.78 13.73
C GLU A 457 -8.72 16.24 12.28
N GLY A 458 -7.62 16.36 11.53
CA GLY A 458 -7.47 15.80 10.19
C GLY A 458 -7.16 14.30 10.20
N LEU A 459 -6.93 13.74 9.00
CA LEU A 459 -6.57 12.33 8.83
C LEU A 459 -5.05 12.11 8.76
N GLY A 460 -4.25 13.18 8.57
CA GLY A 460 -2.79 13.12 8.58
C GLY A 460 -2.14 12.60 7.31
N PHE A 461 -2.84 12.56 6.17
CA PHE A 461 -2.21 12.28 4.89
C PHE A 461 -1.27 13.40 4.45
N ASP A 462 -0.21 13.07 3.73
CA ASP A 462 0.71 14.07 3.17
C ASP A 462 0.09 14.81 2.00
N TYR A 463 -0.56 14.06 1.10
CA TYR A 463 -1.18 14.60 -0.09
C TYR A 463 -2.51 13.96 -0.40
N LYS A 464 -3.32 14.67 -1.20
CA LYS A 464 -4.55 14.18 -1.81
C LYS A 464 -4.49 14.32 -3.33
N ILE A 465 -4.86 13.29 -4.09
CA ILE A 465 -4.98 13.36 -5.54
C ILE A 465 -6.23 14.18 -5.89
N ASN A 466 -6.07 15.22 -6.71
CA ASN A 466 -7.13 16.15 -7.07
C ASN A 466 -7.85 15.73 -8.37
N HIS A 467 -8.76 14.77 -8.27
CA HIS A 467 -9.59 14.35 -9.42
C HIS A 467 -10.48 15.48 -9.94
N GLY A 468 -10.90 16.42 -9.06
CA GLY A 468 -11.67 17.59 -9.42
C GLY A 468 -10.93 18.48 -10.43
N TRP A 469 -9.64 18.75 -10.17
CA TRP A 469 -8.79 19.51 -11.07
C TRP A 469 -8.73 18.88 -12.47
N ASN A 470 -8.49 17.58 -12.52
CA ASN A 470 -8.42 16.84 -13.80
C ASN A 470 -9.73 16.95 -14.57
N ARG A 471 -10.87 16.74 -13.89
CA ARG A 471 -12.21 16.84 -14.51
C ARG A 471 -12.50 18.24 -15.02
N ASP A 472 -12.25 19.29 -14.21
CA ASP A 472 -12.58 20.68 -14.55
C ASP A 472 -11.70 21.18 -15.70
N VAL A 473 -10.38 20.93 -15.63
CA VAL A 473 -9.44 21.38 -16.67
C VAL A 473 -9.65 20.61 -17.97
N LEU A 474 -9.82 19.28 -17.93
CA LEU A 474 -10.09 18.52 -19.15
C LEU A 474 -11.46 18.82 -19.73
N GLY A 475 -12.48 19.03 -18.89
CA GLY A 475 -13.80 19.47 -19.35
C GLY A 475 -13.73 20.77 -20.15
N TYR A 476 -12.98 21.75 -19.65
CA TYR A 476 -12.69 23.00 -20.38
C TYR A 476 -11.89 22.76 -21.66
N MET A 477 -10.82 21.96 -21.61
CA MET A 477 -9.96 21.71 -22.78
C MET A 477 -10.65 20.96 -23.92
N ARG A 478 -11.67 20.15 -23.61
CA ARG A 478 -12.52 19.44 -24.61
C ARG A 478 -13.48 20.37 -25.36
N GLN A 479 -13.71 21.61 -24.87
CA GLN A 479 -14.50 22.59 -25.58
C GLN A 479 -13.76 23.11 -26.82
N GLU A 480 -14.50 23.36 -27.92
CA GLU A 480 -13.94 24.05 -29.08
C GLU A 480 -13.34 25.40 -28.68
N PRO A 481 -12.12 25.77 -29.14
CA PRO A 481 -11.44 26.98 -28.71
C PRO A 481 -12.27 28.25 -28.84
N LEU A 482 -13.16 28.36 -29.85
CA LEU A 482 -14.07 29.46 -30.02
C LEU A 482 -15.21 29.51 -29.00
N GLY A 483 -15.59 28.34 -28.44
CA GLY A 483 -16.66 28.21 -27.44
C GLY A 483 -16.18 28.41 -26.00
N ARG A 484 -14.89 28.35 -25.75
CA ARG A 484 -14.29 28.34 -24.39
C ARG A 484 -14.59 29.62 -23.57
N SER A 485 -14.87 30.73 -24.22
CA SER A 485 -15.27 31.94 -23.52
C SER A 485 -16.50 31.77 -22.63
N ASN A 486 -17.40 30.84 -22.98
CA ASN A 486 -18.59 30.52 -22.18
C ASN A 486 -18.28 29.62 -20.98
N HIS A 487 -17.13 28.94 -21.00
CA HIS A 487 -16.66 27.99 -20.01
C HIS A 487 -15.45 28.49 -19.21
N TYR A 488 -15.09 29.76 -19.37
CA TYR A 488 -13.87 30.34 -18.80
C TYR A 488 -13.78 30.21 -17.26
N ASN A 489 -14.92 30.17 -16.60
CA ASN A 489 -14.97 30.00 -15.15
C ASN A 489 -14.49 28.55 -14.74
N GLU A 490 -14.64 27.57 -15.61
CA GLU A 490 -14.24 26.18 -15.31
C GLU A 490 -12.72 26.06 -15.16
N ILE A 491 -11.93 26.75 -16.00
CA ILE A 491 -10.47 26.76 -15.89
C ILE A 491 -9.95 27.59 -14.71
N CYS A 492 -10.75 28.56 -14.21
CA CYS A 492 -10.40 29.35 -13.04
C CYS A 492 -10.84 28.70 -11.72
N PHE A 493 -11.85 27.84 -11.75
CA PHE A 493 -12.51 27.27 -10.59
C PHE A 493 -11.57 26.45 -9.68
N PRO A 494 -10.63 25.64 -10.20
CA PRO A 494 -9.70 24.86 -9.36
C PRO A 494 -8.92 25.71 -8.34
N MET A 495 -8.62 26.97 -8.64
CA MET A 495 -7.92 27.86 -7.71
C MET A 495 -8.73 28.27 -6.49
N ILE A 496 -10.06 28.11 -6.51
CA ILE A 496 -10.92 28.42 -5.36
C ILE A 496 -10.67 27.46 -4.20
N TYR A 497 -10.39 26.19 -4.52
CA TYR A 497 -10.16 25.13 -3.53
C TYR A 497 -8.72 24.65 -3.46
N GLN A 498 -7.81 25.16 -4.30
CA GLN A 498 -6.44 24.68 -4.46
C GLN A 498 -5.65 24.52 -3.15
N TYR A 499 -5.93 25.31 -2.15
CA TYR A 499 -5.23 25.32 -0.87
C TYR A 499 -6.05 24.78 0.29
N ASN A 500 -7.19 24.10 0.03
CA ASN A 500 -7.97 23.44 1.06
C ASN A 500 -7.29 22.16 1.54
N GLU A 501 -6.53 21.54 0.64
CA GLU A 501 -5.71 20.33 0.90
C GLU A 501 -4.35 20.49 0.21
N ARG A 502 -3.39 19.64 0.56
CA ARG A 502 -2.12 19.53 -0.17
C ARG A 502 -2.33 18.62 -1.39
N PHE A 503 -2.59 19.22 -2.54
CA PHE A 503 -3.00 18.51 -3.73
C PHE A 503 -1.83 18.03 -4.60
N ILE A 504 -2.00 16.80 -5.13
CA ILE A 504 -1.32 16.30 -6.32
C ILE A 504 -2.30 16.44 -7.49
N LEU A 505 -1.89 17.15 -8.54
CA LEU A 505 -2.67 17.30 -9.75
C LEU A 505 -2.41 16.13 -10.68
N PRO A 506 -3.41 15.33 -11.07
CA PRO A 506 -3.23 14.27 -12.04
C PRO A 506 -3.54 14.74 -13.47
N VAL A 507 -2.80 14.23 -14.45
CA VAL A 507 -3.23 14.18 -15.84
C VAL A 507 -3.17 12.72 -16.27
N TYR A 508 -4.33 12.12 -16.44
CA TYR A 508 -4.45 10.73 -16.83
C TYR A 508 -4.43 10.59 -18.35
N ASP A 509 -3.75 9.57 -18.81
CA ASP A 509 -3.66 9.08 -20.19
C ASP A 509 -3.57 10.15 -21.29
N THR A 510 -2.35 10.63 -21.54
CA THR A 510 -2.09 11.64 -22.58
C THR A 510 -2.40 11.13 -24.00
N ALA A 511 -2.46 9.83 -24.24
CA ALA A 511 -2.79 9.27 -25.55
C ALA A 511 -4.30 9.38 -25.85
N ASP A 512 -5.15 9.07 -24.87
CA ASP A 512 -6.61 9.21 -25.01
C ASP A 512 -7.03 10.68 -25.00
N ILE A 513 -6.40 11.51 -24.17
CA ILE A 513 -6.64 12.97 -24.13
C ILE A 513 -6.39 13.60 -25.50
N TRP A 514 -5.35 13.15 -26.22
CA TRP A 514 -5.11 13.62 -27.59
C TRP A 514 -6.31 13.39 -28.51
N ASN A 515 -6.91 12.19 -28.47
CA ASN A 515 -8.05 11.85 -29.30
C ASN A 515 -9.28 12.71 -28.98
N GLU A 516 -9.41 13.18 -27.74
CA GLU A 516 -10.52 13.99 -27.25
C GLU A 516 -10.33 15.49 -27.47
N MET A 517 -9.11 15.97 -27.82
CA MET A 517 -8.88 17.40 -28.06
C MET A 517 -9.60 17.84 -29.34
N PRO A 518 -10.31 19.01 -29.28
CA PRO A 518 -11.05 19.54 -30.42
C PRO A 518 -10.15 20.15 -31.51
N GLY A 519 -10.72 20.36 -32.67
CA GLY A 519 -10.11 21.06 -33.79
C GLY A 519 -9.40 20.14 -34.79
N ASP A 520 -8.73 20.75 -35.76
CA ASP A 520 -7.89 20.06 -36.71
C ASP A 520 -6.60 19.54 -36.05
N ARG A 521 -5.69 18.96 -36.85
CA ARG A 521 -4.45 18.35 -36.32
C ARG A 521 -3.58 19.38 -35.56
N ASP A 522 -3.37 20.56 -36.14
CA ASP A 522 -2.49 21.58 -35.55
C ASP A 522 -3.10 22.15 -34.25
N GLU A 523 -4.42 22.33 -34.24
CA GLU A 523 -5.16 22.75 -33.06
C GLU A 523 -5.11 21.69 -31.94
N LYS A 524 -5.26 20.40 -32.26
CA LYS A 524 -5.12 19.30 -31.29
C LYS A 524 -3.75 19.31 -30.62
N PHE A 525 -2.66 19.42 -31.42
CA PHE A 525 -1.30 19.51 -30.87
C PHE A 525 -1.08 20.79 -30.07
N GLY A 526 -1.62 21.93 -30.54
CA GLY A 526 -1.63 23.19 -29.82
C GLY A 526 -2.33 23.05 -28.46
N ASN A 527 -3.51 22.42 -28.42
CA ASN A 527 -4.26 22.15 -27.20
C ASN A 527 -3.48 21.27 -26.23
N LEU A 528 -2.86 20.17 -26.71
CA LEU A 528 -2.09 19.28 -25.87
C LEU A 528 -0.84 19.95 -25.30
N ARG A 529 -0.10 20.74 -26.12
CA ARG A 529 1.02 21.57 -25.63
C ARG A 529 0.60 22.54 -24.54
N THR A 530 -0.56 23.18 -24.73
CA THR A 530 -1.12 24.12 -23.76
C THR A 530 -1.49 23.43 -22.44
N LEU A 531 -2.20 22.29 -22.53
CA LEU A 531 -2.60 21.50 -21.35
C LEU A 531 -1.39 21.07 -20.53
N ILE A 532 -0.40 20.41 -21.15
CA ILE A 532 0.80 19.90 -20.45
C ILE A 532 1.57 21.06 -19.81
N SER A 533 1.72 22.16 -20.53
CA SER A 533 2.45 23.33 -20.02
C SER A 533 1.68 24.03 -18.88
N TYR A 534 0.37 24.19 -19.02
CA TYR A 534 -0.49 24.77 -17.97
C TYR A 534 -0.49 23.90 -16.71
N PHE A 535 -0.62 22.58 -16.86
CA PHE A 535 -0.53 21.60 -15.77
C PHE A 535 0.74 21.81 -14.93
N ILE A 536 1.90 21.93 -15.58
CA ILE A 536 3.17 22.13 -14.87
C ILE A 536 3.27 23.50 -14.20
N MET A 537 2.70 24.56 -14.81
CA MET A 537 2.76 25.93 -14.27
C MET A 537 1.71 26.20 -13.19
N HIS A 538 0.65 25.39 -13.11
CA HIS A 538 -0.37 25.49 -12.06
C HIS A 538 0.22 25.08 -10.69
N PRO A 539 -0.16 25.70 -9.55
CA PRO A 539 0.30 25.23 -8.22
C PRO A 539 -0.26 23.83 -7.88
N GLY A 540 0.44 23.10 -7.03
CA GLY A 540 0.18 21.71 -6.62
C GLY A 540 1.21 20.75 -7.18
N LYS A 541 1.47 19.63 -6.47
CA LYS A 541 2.37 18.57 -6.92
C LYS A 541 1.83 17.92 -8.20
N LYS A 542 2.64 17.13 -8.90
CA LYS A 542 2.34 16.68 -10.25
C LYS A 542 2.32 15.15 -10.37
N MET A 543 1.33 14.64 -11.08
CA MET A 543 1.22 13.23 -11.43
C MET A 543 0.79 13.09 -12.90
N LEU A 544 1.57 12.36 -13.67
CA LEU A 544 1.29 12.14 -15.08
C LEU A 544 1.24 10.64 -15.36
N THR A 545 0.13 10.17 -15.92
CA THR A 545 0.03 8.79 -16.38
C THR A 545 0.88 8.60 -17.63
N ALA A 546 1.44 7.49 -17.73
CA ALA A 546 2.66 7.11 -18.34
C ALA A 546 2.91 7.39 -19.76
N GLN A 547 2.05 7.42 -20.63
CA GLN A 547 2.48 7.30 -22.01
C GLN A 547 2.29 8.59 -22.78
N SER A 548 3.41 9.26 -23.06
CA SER A 548 3.44 10.14 -24.22
C SER A 548 2.88 9.37 -25.41
N PRO A 549 2.13 10.01 -26.33
CA PRO A 549 1.57 9.33 -27.48
C PRO A 549 2.61 8.45 -28.15
N GLU A 550 2.33 7.16 -28.33
CA GLU A 550 3.24 6.25 -28.99
C GLU A 550 3.31 6.53 -30.48
N GLY A 551 4.50 6.46 -31.04
CA GLY A 551 4.72 6.58 -32.47
C GLY A 551 6.03 7.29 -32.83
N LYS A 552 6.34 7.26 -34.12
CA LYS A 552 7.56 7.87 -34.68
C LYS A 552 7.27 9.15 -35.49
N GLY A 553 6.07 9.68 -35.42
CA GLY A 553 5.72 10.92 -36.12
C GLY A 553 6.47 12.13 -35.53
N LYS A 554 6.74 13.14 -36.33
CA LYS A 554 7.45 14.38 -35.92
C LYS A 554 6.74 15.05 -34.74
N GLU A 555 5.42 15.08 -34.76
CA GLU A 555 4.58 15.71 -33.74
C GLU A 555 4.63 14.97 -32.41
N ILE A 556 4.63 13.65 -32.47
CA ILE A 556 4.75 12.80 -31.27
C ILE A 556 6.10 13.04 -30.60
N GLN A 557 7.19 13.07 -31.40
CA GLN A 557 8.52 13.40 -30.89
C GLN A 557 8.58 14.81 -30.31
N ALA A 558 7.86 15.76 -30.90
CA ALA A 558 7.76 17.13 -30.39
C ALA A 558 7.06 17.18 -29.03
N ILE A 559 5.95 16.43 -28.83
CA ILE A 559 5.26 16.32 -27.54
C ILE A 559 6.14 15.61 -26.50
N GLN A 560 6.83 14.53 -26.88
CA GLN A 560 7.78 13.85 -25.99
C GLN A 560 8.90 14.81 -25.54
N THR A 561 9.41 15.62 -26.47
CA THR A 561 10.41 16.64 -26.17
C THR A 561 9.86 17.72 -25.24
N LEU A 562 8.62 18.16 -25.45
CA LEU A 562 7.95 19.12 -24.56
C LEU A 562 7.80 18.58 -23.16
N ILE A 563 7.33 17.34 -23.01
CA ILE A 563 7.15 16.72 -21.68
C ILE A 563 8.48 16.67 -20.93
N LYS A 564 9.56 16.20 -21.57
CA LYS A 564 10.90 16.18 -20.96
C LYS A 564 11.39 17.57 -20.56
N ASP A 565 11.27 18.52 -21.47
CA ASP A 565 11.77 19.88 -21.24
C ASP A 565 10.97 20.60 -20.14
N VAL A 566 9.65 20.44 -20.09
CA VAL A 566 8.81 21.13 -19.10
C VAL A 566 8.95 20.50 -17.70
N ILE A 567 9.13 19.18 -17.61
CA ILE A 567 9.46 18.51 -16.35
C ILE A 567 10.86 18.97 -15.86
N ALA A 568 11.84 18.99 -16.77
CA ALA A 568 13.17 19.52 -16.44
C ALA A 568 13.13 20.98 -16.03
N PHE A 569 12.25 21.78 -16.64
CA PHE A 569 12.01 23.18 -16.24
C PHE A 569 11.43 23.27 -14.83
N TYR A 570 10.43 22.46 -14.50
CA TYR A 570 9.86 22.37 -13.16
C TYR A 570 10.92 22.01 -12.13
N ASN A 571 11.64 20.91 -12.32
CA ASN A 571 12.67 20.42 -11.38
C ASN A 571 13.83 21.40 -11.15
N LYS A 572 14.16 22.24 -12.13
CA LYS A 572 15.26 23.21 -12.04
C LYS A 572 14.88 24.57 -11.45
N ASN A 573 13.57 24.86 -11.31
CA ASN A 573 13.12 26.17 -10.91
C ASN A 573 12.33 26.13 -9.60
N GLU A 574 13.02 26.36 -8.49
CA GLU A 574 12.47 26.43 -7.13
C GLU A 574 11.20 27.31 -7.05
N THR A 575 11.13 28.37 -7.85
CA THR A 575 9.96 29.26 -7.97
C THR A 575 8.64 28.49 -8.26
N LEU A 576 8.71 27.30 -8.88
CA LEU A 576 7.51 26.53 -9.24
C LEU A 576 7.07 25.52 -8.16
N TYR A 577 7.98 25.06 -7.30
CA TYR A 577 7.65 23.98 -6.37
C TYR A 577 7.79 24.33 -4.88
N SER A 578 8.68 25.29 -4.51
CA SER A 578 8.95 25.53 -3.09
C SER A 578 7.77 26.11 -2.30
N LYS A 579 6.84 26.79 -2.98
CA LYS A 579 5.62 27.37 -2.38
C LYS A 579 4.34 26.98 -3.13
N GLU A 580 4.34 25.87 -3.81
CA GLU A 580 3.16 25.49 -4.59
C GLU A 580 1.99 24.98 -3.74
N LEU A 581 2.23 24.65 -2.49
CA LEU A 581 1.23 24.24 -1.50
C LEU A 581 0.75 25.39 -0.62
N GLU A 582 1.25 26.62 -0.86
CA GLU A 582 0.93 27.81 -0.08
C GLU A 582 0.26 28.88 -0.95
N PRO A 583 -0.76 29.60 -0.45
CA PRO A 583 -1.34 30.73 -1.17
C PRO A 583 -0.31 31.82 -1.53
N SER A 584 0.76 31.96 -0.74
CA SER A 584 1.83 32.94 -0.97
C SER A 584 2.63 32.70 -2.25
N GLY A 585 2.60 31.46 -2.78
CA GLY A 585 3.29 31.03 -4.01
C GLY A 585 2.55 31.39 -5.31
N PHE A 586 1.31 31.88 -5.24
CA PHE A 586 0.48 32.17 -6.40
C PHE A 586 -0.24 33.50 -6.28
N GLU A 587 -0.44 34.18 -7.40
CA GLU A 587 -1.30 35.36 -7.46
C GLU A 587 -1.88 35.55 -8.86
N TRP A 588 -3.19 35.73 -8.97
CA TRP A 588 -3.83 36.15 -10.20
C TRP A 588 -3.37 37.55 -10.62
N ILE A 589 -3.02 37.71 -11.88
CA ILE A 589 -2.81 39.00 -12.52
C ILE A 589 -4.03 39.34 -13.37
N ASN A 590 -4.45 38.40 -14.23
CA ASN A 590 -5.65 38.55 -15.03
C ASN A 590 -6.36 37.19 -15.18
N ASN A 591 -7.57 37.11 -14.64
CA ASN A 591 -8.49 35.97 -14.75
C ASN A 591 -9.89 36.37 -15.16
N ILE A 592 -10.02 37.51 -15.86
CA ILE A 592 -11.30 38.09 -16.33
C ILE A 592 -11.36 38.23 -17.83
N SER A 593 -10.32 37.88 -18.56
CA SER A 593 -10.22 37.96 -20.03
C SER A 593 -10.89 36.77 -20.74
N ALA A 594 -12.16 36.52 -20.42
CA ALA A 594 -12.93 35.41 -20.97
C ALA A 594 -13.07 35.45 -22.50
N ARG A 595 -13.20 36.68 -23.09
CA ARG A 595 -13.30 36.85 -24.53
C ARG A 595 -12.07 36.37 -25.28
N GLU A 596 -10.89 36.68 -24.75
CA GLU A 596 -9.61 36.32 -25.29
C GLU A 596 -9.20 34.91 -24.89
N ASN A 597 -9.84 34.27 -23.92
CA ASN A 597 -9.44 33.00 -23.30
C ASN A 597 -8.00 33.01 -22.80
N ILE A 598 -7.55 34.12 -22.20
CA ILE A 598 -6.20 34.30 -21.68
C ILE A 598 -6.26 34.38 -20.16
N LEU A 599 -5.39 33.59 -19.49
CA LEU A 599 -5.10 33.66 -18.07
C LEU A 599 -3.70 34.23 -17.86
N VAL A 600 -3.55 35.10 -16.87
CA VAL A 600 -2.23 35.60 -16.44
C VAL A 600 -2.12 35.47 -14.92
N PHE A 601 -1.06 34.84 -14.45
CA PHE A 601 -0.78 34.67 -13.02
C PHE A 601 0.72 34.74 -12.72
N SER A 602 1.07 34.99 -11.48
CA SER A 602 2.46 34.88 -11.04
C SER A 602 2.67 33.66 -10.15
N ARG A 603 3.87 33.05 -10.29
CA ARG A 603 4.42 32.07 -9.37
C ARG A 603 5.59 32.69 -8.61
N ARG A 604 5.67 32.42 -7.31
CA ARG A 604 6.65 33.01 -6.41
C ARG A 604 7.39 31.96 -5.63
N GLY A 605 8.71 32.07 -5.59
CA GLY A 605 9.57 31.23 -4.75
C GLY A 605 9.89 31.85 -3.41
N ASN A 606 10.88 31.31 -2.73
CA ASN A 606 11.30 31.74 -1.39
C ASN A 606 11.98 33.11 -1.37
N LYS A 607 12.69 33.49 -2.43
CA LYS A 607 13.37 34.78 -2.51
C LYS A 607 12.45 35.86 -3.10
N LYS A 608 12.64 37.08 -2.64
CA LYS A 608 11.84 38.23 -3.06
C LYS A 608 11.77 38.40 -4.59
N ASP A 609 12.85 38.14 -5.29
CA ASP A 609 12.97 38.33 -6.74
C ASP A 609 12.72 37.07 -7.56
N ASP A 610 12.41 35.94 -6.90
CA ASP A 610 12.03 34.70 -7.57
C ASP A 610 10.55 34.74 -7.98
N VAL A 611 10.32 35.37 -9.11
CA VAL A 611 8.98 35.59 -9.68
C VAL A 611 8.95 35.16 -11.13
N PHE A 612 8.01 34.31 -11.47
CA PHE A 612 7.58 34.04 -12.83
C PHE A 612 6.21 34.68 -13.09
N VAL A 613 6.04 35.24 -14.29
CA VAL A 613 4.71 35.57 -14.83
C VAL A 613 4.38 34.57 -15.90
N VAL A 614 3.27 33.88 -15.73
CA VAL A 614 2.76 32.86 -16.64
C VAL A 614 1.59 33.42 -17.43
N VAL A 615 1.61 33.24 -18.73
CA VAL A 615 0.53 33.62 -19.66
C VAL A 615 0.08 32.39 -20.39
N ALA A 616 -1.17 32.00 -20.20
CA ALA A 616 -1.80 30.86 -20.88
C ALA A 616 -2.89 31.37 -21.83
N ASN A 617 -2.74 31.09 -23.10
CA ASN A 617 -3.72 31.39 -24.14
C ASN A 617 -4.40 30.10 -24.60
N PHE A 618 -5.67 29.98 -24.31
CA PHE A 618 -6.49 28.83 -24.66
C PHE A 618 -7.30 29.02 -25.96
N ALA A 619 -7.12 30.20 -26.63
CA ALA A 619 -7.74 30.48 -27.92
C ALA A 619 -6.76 30.24 -29.08
N ASN A 620 -7.29 29.86 -30.25
CA ASN A 620 -6.52 29.78 -31.48
C ASN A 620 -6.34 31.16 -32.15
N VAL A 621 -6.01 32.19 -31.36
CA VAL A 621 -5.82 33.57 -31.83
C VAL A 621 -4.49 34.12 -31.30
N PRO A 622 -3.54 34.52 -32.16
CA PRO A 622 -2.32 35.18 -31.74
C PRO A 622 -2.54 36.66 -31.43
N HIS A 623 -1.83 37.18 -30.43
CA HIS A 623 -1.87 38.59 -30.11
C HIS A 623 -0.48 39.23 -30.26
N LYS A 624 -0.43 40.37 -31.01
CA LYS A 624 0.80 41.18 -31.15
C LYS A 624 0.71 42.37 -30.20
N GLY A 625 1.64 42.50 -29.25
CA GLY A 625 1.65 43.62 -28.32
C GLY A 625 0.53 43.58 -27.27
N TYR A 626 0.12 42.38 -26.83
CA TYR A 626 -0.82 42.18 -25.74
C TYR A 626 -0.26 42.77 -24.45
N LYS A 627 -1.02 43.65 -23.81
CA LYS A 627 -0.59 44.33 -22.59
C LYS A 627 -1.05 43.57 -21.38
N ILE A 628 -0.13 43.25 -20.47
CA ILE A 628 -0.43 42.60 -19.20
C ILE A 628 0.18 43.38 -18.04
N GLY A 629 -0.50 43.39 -16.90
CA GLY A 629 0.06 43.89 -15.66
C GLY A 629 1.17 43.00 -15.16
N VAL A 630 2.15 43.57 -14.45
CA VAL A 630 3.23 42.82 -13.83
C VAL A 630 3.45 43.18 -12.37
N PRO A 631 3.88 42.24 -11.51
CA PRO A 631 3.97 42.48 -10.07
C PRO A 631 4.98 43.55 -9.66
N ARG A 632 5.99 43.85 -10.51
CA ARG A 632 7.09 44.75 -10.19
C ARG A 632 7.68 45.42 -11.44
N ALA A 633 8.14 46.65 -11.26
CA ALA A 633 8.99 47.29 -12.26
C ALA A 633 10.29 46.58 -12.47
N GLY A 634 10.67 46.30 -13.72
CA GLY A 634 11.91 45.59 -14.04
C GLY A 634 11.96 45.00 -15.43
N ARG A 635 12.83 44.01 -15.57
CA ARG A 635 13.04 43.28 -16.85
C ARG A 635 12.37 41.91 -16.76
N TYR A 636 11.65 41.57 -17.82
CA TYR A 636 10.97 40.29 -17.98
C TYR A 636 11.57 39.56 -19.20
N THR A 637 12.05 38.32 -19.01
CA THR A 637 12.64 37.52 -20.08
C THR A 637 11.82 36.26 -20.24
N GLU A 638 11.35 36.00 -21.46
CA GLU A 638 10.68 34.73 -21.77
C GLU A 638 11.69 33.59 -21.63
N VAL A 639 11.44 32.67 -20.69
CA VAL A 639 12.33 31.54 -20.36
C VAL A 639 11.73 30.20 -20.80
N PHE A 640 10.45 30.18 -21.09
CA PHE A 640 9.74 29.03 -21.63
C PHE A 640 8.58 29.49 -22.52
N SER A 641 8.37 28.77 -23.63
CA SER A 641 7.16 28.90 -24.47
C SER A 641 6.84 27.54 -25.07
N SER A 642 5.59 27.09 -24.92
CA SER A 642 5.10 25.87 -25.53
C SER A 642 4.93 25.98 -27.06
N ASP A 643 4.96 27.19 -27.61
CA ASP A 643 4.91 27.47 -29.06
C ASP A 643 6.29 27.51 -29.72
N ALA A 644 7.36 27.12 -29.03
CA ALA A 644 8.69 27.04 -29.62
C ALA A 644 8.74 26.02 -30.79
N GLU A 645 9.50 26.32 -31.84
CA GLU A 645 9.64 25.47 -33.03
C GLU A 645 10.08 24.04 -32.73
N LYS A 646 10.87 23.83 -31.65
CA LYS A 646 11.32 22.50 -31.19
C LYS A 646 10.16 21.61 -30.69
N TYR A 647 9.01 22.20 -30.38
CA TYR A 647 7.80 21.50 -29.98
C TYR A 647 6.74 21.48 -31.08
N ASP A 648 7.18 21.71 -32.33
CA ASP A 648 6.32 21.83 -33.50
C ASP A 648 5.29 22.98 -33.40
N GLY A 649 5.68 24.04 -32.67
CA GLY A 649 4.95 25.32 -32.59
C GLY A 649 5.33 26.28 -33.71
N PHE A 650 4.62 27.40 -33.80
CA PHE A 650 4.84 28.41 -34.83
C PHE A 650 6.04 29.32 -34.56
N GLY A 651 6.67 29.23 -33.39
CA GLY A 651 7.80 30.06 -32.99
C GLY A 651 7.42 31.52 -32.72
N PHE A 652 6.15 31.80 -32.36
CA PHE A 652 5.68 33.14 -32.05
C PHE A 652 6.09 33.57 -30.63
N VAL A 653 7.39 33.71 -30.39
CA VAL A 653 8.05 33.90 -29.10
C VAL A 653 8.61 35.30 -28.94
N ASN A 654 8.89 35.73 -27.69
CA ASN A 654 9.53 37.01 -27.36
C ASN A 654 11.03 36.80 -27.15
N LYS A 655 11.84 36.97 -28.23
CA LYS A 655 13.29 36.66 -28.23
C LYS A 655 14.12 37.60 -27.36
N ASN A 656 13.65 38.84 -27.14
CA ASN A 656 14.38 39.89 -26.42
C ASN A 656 13.76 40.12 -25.03
N PRO A 657 14.56 40.46 -24.03
CA PRO A 657 14.02 40.92 -22.73
C PRO A 657 13.10 42.15 -22.88
N ILE A 658 12.04 42.15 -22.13
CA ILE A 658 11.02 43.22 -22.14
C ILE A 658 11.15 44.00 -20.84
N PHE A 659 11.17 45.34 -20.94
CA PHE A 659 11.18 46.22 -19.77
C PHE A 659 9.75 46.68 -19.44
N SER A 660 9.41 46.71 -18.15
CA SER A 660 8.12 47.22 -17.74
C SER A 660 8.03 48.72 -17.93
N GLU A 661 6.83 49.16 -18.25
CA GLU A 661 6.43 50.56 -18.35
C GLU A 661 5.58 50.93 -17.12
N ALA A 662 5.77 52.11 -16.54
CA ALA A 662 4.91 52.66 -15.48
C ALA A 662 3.54 53.04 -16.09
N SER A 663 2.76 52.04 -16.43
CA SER A 663 1.45 52.16 -17.08
C SER A 663 0.53 51.09 -16.55
N GLU A 664 -0.56 51.52 -15.91
CA GLU A 664 -1.51 50.64 -15.25
C GLU A 664 -2.13 49.63 -16.23
N CYS A 665 -2.18 48.34 -15.76
CA CYS A 665 -2.87 47.25 -16.42
C CYS A 665 -3.20 46.17 -15.40
N ASP A 666 -4.35 45.53 -15.52
CA ASP A 666 -4.76 44.39 -14.66
C ASP A 666 -4.64 44.71 -13.15
N GLY A 667 -4.93 45.96 -12.75
CA GLY A 667 -4.79 46.44 -11.38
C GLY A 667 -3.34 46.53 -10.87
N ARG A 668 -2.34 46.57 -11.78
CA ARG A 668 -0.92 46.75 -11.48
C ARG A 668 -0.42 48.08 -12.00
N ASN A 669 0.49 48.72 -11.23
CA ASN A 669 1.05 50.03 -11.63
C ASN A 669 2.01 49.91 -12.84
N ASP A 670 2.58 48.72 -13.03
CA ASP A 670 3.54 48.41 -14.09
C ASP A 670 2.98 47.37 -15.06
N SER A 671 3.34 47.46 -16.30
CA SER A 671 2.89 46.54 -17.35
C SER A 671 3.99 46.27 -18.38
N ILE A 672 3.83 45.19 -19.13
CA ILE A 672 4.63 44.83 -20.30
C ILE A 672 3.75 44.57 -21.50
N ARG A 673 4.33 44.73 -22.71
CA ARG A 673 3.70 44.33 -23.96
C ARG A 673 4.40 43.16 -24.56
N ILE A 674 3.67 42.08 -24.81
CA ILE A 674 4.17 40.79 -25.23
C ILE A 674 3.51 40.30 -26.52
N ARG A 675 4.17 39.35 -27.17
CA ARG A 675 3.53 38.50 -28.17
C ARG A 675 2.95 37.30 -27.44
N VAL A 676 1.71 36.94 -27.70
CA VAL A 676 1.02 35.77 -27.15
C VAL A 676 0.66 34.85 -28.30
N ALA A 677 1.25 33.68 -28.37
CA ALA A 677 0.97 32.68 -29.39
C ALA A 677 -0.43 32.05 -29.19
N PRO A 678 -1.04 31.50 -30.24
CA PRO A 678 -2.29 30.78 -30.12
C PRO A 678 -2.03 29.44 -29.40
N LEU A 679 -3.00 28.94 -28.63
CA LEU A 679 -2.95 27.66 -27.94
C LEU A 679 -1.57 27.41 -27.31
N SER A 680 -1.19 28.24 -26.35
CA SER A 680 0.16 28.24 -25.79
C SER A 680 0.24 28.72 -24.35
N VAL A 681 1.32 28.32 -23.70
CA VAL A 681 1.75 28.85 -22.40
C VAL A 681 3.15 29.45 -22.55
N SER A 682 3.34 30.65 -22.05
CA SER A 682 4.65 31.31 -21.97
C SER A 682 4.95 31.76 -20.55
N VAL A 683 6.24 31.70 -20.18
CA VAL A 683 6.73 32.02 -18.82
C VAL A 683 7.82 33.08 -18.90
N TYR A 684 7.60 34.16 -18.16
CA TYR A 684 8.51 35.30 -18.10
C TYR A 684 9.18 35.38 -16.72
N LYS A 685 10.50 35.30 -16.72
CA LYS A 685 11.31 35.45 -15.48
C LYS A 685 11.55 36.92 -15.21
N TYR A 686 11.18 37.37 -14.02
CA TYR A 686 11.49 38.68 -13.52
C TYR A 686 12.98 38.85 -13.19
N SER A 687 13.51 40.01 -13.43
CA SER A 687 14.82 40.48 -12.92
C SER A 687 14.72 41.96 -12.57
N PRO A 688 15.27 42.42 -11.44
CA PRO A 688 15.30 43.83 -11.09
C PRO A 688 15.96 44.66 -12.20
N ALA A 689 15.47 45.88 -12.44
CA ALA A 689 16.22 46.83 -13.25
C ALA A 689 17.55 47.10 -12.58
N LYS A 690 18.66 47.04 -13.33
CA LYS A 690 19.96 47.44 -12.77
C LYS A 690 19.81 48.87 -12.27
N ALA A 691 20.08 49.09 -10.99
CA ALA A 691 20.23 50.43 -10.47
C ALA A 691 21.28 51.16 -11.36
N THR A 692 20.79 52.14 -12.13
CA THR A 692 21.72 53.08 -12.79
C THR A 692 22.45 53.78 -11.68
N LYS A 693 23.75 53.43 -11.50
CA LYS A 693 24.66 54.14 -10.60
C LYS A 693 24.87 55.56 -11.07
#